data_49efed785aafc9475bc3d889671aae78
#
_entry.id   49efed785aafc9475bc3d889671aae78
#
_cell.length_a   1.000
_cell.length_b   1.000
_cell.length_c   1.000
_cell.angle_alpha   90.00
_cell.angle_beta   90.00
_cell.angle_gamma   90.00
#
_symmetry.space_group_name_H-M   'P 1'
#
loop_
_entity.id
_entity.type
_entity.pdbx_description
1 polymer ?
#
loop_
_entity_poly.entity_id
_entity_poly.type
_entity_poly.pdbx_seq_one_letter_code
_entity_poly.pdbx_strand_id
1 'polypeptide(L)'
;MKLLSKERPLWLRIGSLVLGLLLIATALFFIIGGVRLVSLGGSAYFLISGIFMLASGVLILRLRSSGAALYLLTMLGTLIWAVTDAGLNFWPLISRLMFPGGLAILAFFLLPSLRHYENRPSAWKWVYVPGALAIAAFIAAFAGMFVPHDPVEFSGQERPLVPVAKNEMQKNWENYGNTPGGSRFVALDQINRNNISELKPAWTFHTGDTPLSPDGNGAEDQQTPLQVGDKVFLCTPHNNVIAVDADSGKPIWKSEINAKSSVWMRCRGLAYFDATQPVPQPTVPGSIPPAPVAAVDAAGCQRRILMNTIDGRLIALNADNGQFCQDFGNKGTVNLLEGMGHAPDPQYVLTSAPTLAGTTVVVGGRISDNVSTDMPGGVIRGYDVVTGQLRWAFDPGNNNPNAVLAAGEHYVRSTPNSWAPMSYDPSMNTVFMPMGSSSVDIWGANRTPLDHKYGASILAVDATTGKEKWVYQTVHNDLWDFDIPMQPGLINFKTSDGTEKPAVVVGTKAGQIYVLDRLTGQPLTKVENVSVKGGGIPGEQYSYTQPRSVGMPQIGAQTLKESDMWGATPFDQLVCRISFKSMRYNGLYTAPGTDVSLSFPGSLGGMNWGSISTDPVNHYIFVNDMRLGLWQQLIKADPKAQTGVNTGGEAVNTGMGAVPMKGAPYSVNKNRFMSPLGIPCQAPPFGTLSAIDMNTQKIVWQVPVGTVQDTGPFGIKMKMKMPVGMPTLGGTLATQGGLVFIAGTQDYYLRAFDSSTGKEVWKARLPVGSQGGPMSYISPKTGRQYILISAGGARQSPDRGDYVIAYSLDGK
;
A
#
# COMPACT_ATOMS: atom_id res chain seq x y z
N MET A 1 68.95 -30.84 19.83
CA MET A 1 68.06 -31.17 18.69
C MET A 1 67.16 -29.97 18.48
N LYS A 2 67.47 -29.07 17.53
CA LYS A 2 66.66 -27.92 17.15
C LYS A 2 65.42 -28.46 16.39
N LEU A 3 64.27 -28.46 16.98
CA LEU A 3 63.02 -28.65 16.31
C LEU A 3 62.87 -27.52 15.25
N LEU A 4 63.06 -27.85 13.98
CA LEU A 4 62.75 -26.99 12.83
C LEU A 4 61.30 -26.54 12.93
N SER A 5 61.04 -25.34 13.42
CA SER A 5 59.73 -24.72 13.35
C SER A 5 59.43 -24.52 11.89
N LYS A 6 58.54 -25.35 11.31
CA LYS A 6 58.01 -25.14 9.95
C LYS A 6 57.48 -23.72 9.86
N GLU A 7 58.08 -22.89 9.01
CA GLU A 7 57.58 -21.55 8.79
C GLU A 7 56.14 -21.63 8.23
N ARG A 8 55.22 -20.94 8.90
CA ARG A 8 53.82 -20.93 8.49
C ARG A 8 53.70 -20.06 7.24
N PRO A 9 53.07 -20.55 6.15
CA PRO A 9 52.96 -19.83 4.89
C PRO A 9 52.17 -18.52 5.06
N LEU A 10 52.51 -17.52 4.24
CA LEU A 10 51.94 -16.18 4.33
C LEU A 10 50.43 -16.17 4.21
N TRP A 11 49.85 -16.98 3.30
CA TRP A 11 48.40 -17.08 3.14
C TRP A 11 47.68 -17.55 4.42
N LEU A 12 48.29 -18.47 5.19
CA LEU A 12 47.70 -18.97 6.44
C LEU A 12 47.70 -17.86 7.51
N ARG A 13 48.75 -17.08 7.57
CA ARG A 13 48.87 -15.92 8.50
C ARG A 13 47.86 -14.86 8.12
N ILE A 14 47.77 -14.48 6.83
CA ILE A 14 46.76 -13.51 6.34
C ILE A 14 45.34 -14.02 6.55
N GLY A 15 45.04 -15.23 6.17
CA GLY A 15 43.70 -15.84 6.34
C GLY A 15 43.30 -15.88 7.81
N SER A 16 44.23 -16.25 8.71
CA SER A 16 43.96 -16.27 10.15
C SER A 16 43.80 -14.86 10.73
N LEU A 17 44.60 -13.86 10.23
CA LEU A 17 44.44 -12.46 10.62
C LEU A 17 43.04 -11.95 10.20
N VAL A 18 42.67 -12.12 8.94
CA VAL A 18 41.38 -11.65 8.41
C VAL A 18 40.21 -12.29 9.16
N LEU A 19 40.18 -13.64 9.25
CA LEU A 19 39.08 -14.32 9.95
C LEU A 19 39.05 -13.97 11.43
N GLY A 20 40.22 -13.92 12.10
CA GLY A 20 40.31 -13.59 13.51
C GLY A 20 39.82 -12.17 13.83
N LEU A 21 40.20 -11.16 13.00
CA LEU A 21 39.72 -9.79 13.15
C LEU A 21 38.21 -9.67 12.87
N LEU A 22 37.70 -10.33 11.82
CA LEU A 22 36.27 -10.33 11.51
C LEU A 22 35.46 -10.95 12.66
N LEU A 23 35.92 -12.08 13.22
CA LEU A 23 35.26 -12.69 14.38
C LEU A 23 35.29 -11.81 15.62
N ILE A 24 36.39 -11.12 15.90
CA ILE A 24 36.49 -10.21 17.05
C ILE A 24 35.57 -8.99 16.85
N ALA A 25 35.58 -8.38 15.66
CA ALA A 25 34.71 -7.24 15.37
C ALA A 25 33.22 -7.63 15.50
N THR A 26 32.83 -8.77 14.92
CA THR A 26 31.48 -9.32 15.05
C THR A 26 31.14 -9.62 16.51
N ALA A 27 32.06 -10.25 17.24
CA ALA A 27 31.88 -10.60 18.65
C ALA A 27 31.64 -9.37 19.53
N LEU A 28 32.41 -8.31 19.36
CA LEU A 28 32.25 -7.06 20.12
C LEU A 28 30.87 -6.46 19.88
N PHE A 29 30.43 -6.41 18.62
CA PHE A 29 29.08 -5.91 18.27
C PHE A 29 27.99 -6.80 18.93
N PHE A 30 28.13 -8.12 18.83
CA PHE A 30 27.18 -9.08 19.39
C PHE A 30 27.15 -9.06 20.92
N ILE A 31 28.29 -8.92 21.59
CA ILE A 31 28.35 -8.81 23.05
C ILE A 31 27.67 -7.52 23.52
N ILE A 32 28.03 -6.36 22.93
CA ILE A 32 27.47 -5.06 23.33
C ILE A 32 25.95 -5.05 23.08
N GLY A 33 25.51 -5.36 21.85
CA GLY A 33 24.09 -5.41 21.50
C GLY A 33 23.36 -6.53 22.23
N GLY A 34 24.00 -7.69 22.43
CA GLY A 34 23.43 -8.84 23.15
C GLY A 34 23.17 -8.56 24.62
N VAL A 35 24.08 -7.87 25.32
CA VAL A 35 23.84 -7.39 26.69
C VAL A 35 22.62 -6.48 26.73
N ARG A 36 22.53 -5.53 25.81
CA ARG A 36 21.35 -4.63 25.70
C ARG A 36 20.08 -5.41 25.44
N LEU A 37 20.09 -6.37 24.48
CA LEU A 37 18.91 -7.16 24.14
C LEU A 37 18.44 -8.00 25.34
N VAL A 38 19.36 -8.66 26.04
CA VAL A 38 19.06 -9.45 27.24
C VAL A 38 18.49 -8.57 28.37
N SER A 39 19.05 -7.37 28.58
CA SER A 39 18.52 -6.42 29.57
C SER A 39 17.07 -5.97 29.28
N LEU A 40 16.63 -6.07 28.03
CA LEU A 40 15.24 -5.83 27.61
C LEU A 40 14.37 -7.09 27.62
N GLY A 41 14.90 -8.23 28.12
CA GLY A 41 14.20 -9.52 28.13
C GLY A 41 14.11 -10.18 26.75
N GLY A 42 15.07 -9.93 25.86
CA GLY A 42 15.18 -10.55 24.54
C GLY A 42 16.15 -11.75 24.55
N SER A 43 16.42 -12.28 23.35
CA SER A 43 17.23 -13.47 23.12
C SER A 43 18.66 -13.33 23.63
N ALA A 44 19.15 -14.33 24.38
CA ALA A 44 20.52 -14.41 24.85
C ALA A 44 21.52 -14.87 23.77
N TYR A 45 21.04 -15.31 22.61
CA TYR A 45 21.87 -15.90 21.54
C TYR A 45 23.05 -14.99 21.16
N PHE A 46 22.80 -13.72 20.90
CA PHE A 46 23.84 -12.79 20.43
C PHE A 46 24.96 -12.61 21.47
N LEU A 47 24.61 -12.53 22.74
CA LEU A 47 25.60 -12.44 23.82
C LEU A 47 26.45 -13.73 23.91
N ILE A 48 25.78 -14.89 23.93
CA ILE A 48 26.48 -16.19 24.04
C ILE A 48 27.36 -16.43 22.80
N SER A 49 26.82 -16.28 21.59
CA SER A 49 27.57 -16.47 20.36
C SER A 49 28.73 -15.47 20.24
N GLY A 50 28.53 -14.23 20.67
CA GLY A 50 29.56 -13.20 20.71
C GLY A 50 30.76 -13.59 21.60
N ILE A 51 30.51 -14.13 22.80
CA ILE A 51 31.57 -14.60 23.68
C ILE A 51 32.39 -15.73 23.03
N PHE A 52 31.71 -16.71 22.43
CA PHE A 52 32.40 -17.82 21.74
C PHE A 52 33.13 -17.34 20.47
N MET A 53 32.57 -16.39 19.70
CA MET A 53 33.26 -15.77 18.57
C MET A 53 34.49 -15.00 18.99
N LEU A 54 34.44 -14.27 20.11
CA LEU A 54 35.60 -13.55 20.65
C LEU A 54 36.73 -14.53 21.00
N ALA A 55 36.41 -15.57 21.75
CA ALA A 55 37.39 -16.59 22.10
C ALA A 55 37.97 -17.28 20.85
N SER A 56 37.13 -17.60 19.87
CA SER A 56 37.54 -18.18 18.58
C SER A 56 38.46 -17.25 17.82
N GLY A 57 38.13 -15.97 17.70
CA GLY A 57 38.92 -14.96 17.01
C GLY A 57 40.31 -14.78 17.64
N VAL A 58 40.39 -14.67 18.97
CA VAL A 58 41.66 -14.58 19.69
C VAL A 58 42.55 -15.80 19.49
N LEU A 59 41.95 -17.02 19.53
CA LEU A 59 42.68 -18.27 19.30
C LEU A 59 43.17 -18.38 17.84
N ILE A 60 42.37 -17.95 16.87
CA ILE A 60 42.75 -17.93 15.43
C ILE A 60 43.89 -16.93 15.19
N LEU A 61 43.85 -15.73 15.80
CA LEU A 61 44.94 -14.78 15.73
C LEU A 61 46.25 -15.33 16.30
N ARG A 62 46.15 -16.18 17.31
CA ARG A 62 47.27 -16.93 17.87
C ARG A 62 47.66 -18.14 17.03
N LEU A 63 47.07 -18.30 15.85
CA LEU A 63 47.26 -19.43 14.93
C LEU A 63 47.02 -20.80 15.58
N ARG A 64 45.97 -20.89 16.43
CA ARG A 64 45.54 -22.12 17.11
C ARG A 64 44.36 -22.76 16.37
N SER A 65 44.51 -24.03 16.05
CA SER A 65 43.43 -24.82 15.39
C SER A 65 42.16 -24.93 16.24
N SER A 66 42.31 -24.90 17.59
CA SER A 66 41.16 -24.88 18.51
C SER A 66 40.24 -23.68 18.29
N GLY A 67 40.78 -22.54 17.83
CA GLY A 67 39.93 -21.37 17.52
C GLY A 67 38.98 -21.63 16.37
N ALA A 68 39.47 -22.18 15.24
CA ALA A 68 38.62 -22.54 14.11
C ALA A 68 37.61 -23.64 14.47
N ALA A 69 38.03 -24.66 15.27
CA ALA A 69 37.12 -25.71 15.76
C ALA A 69 36.03 -25.14 16.67
N LEU A 70 36.37 -24.20 17.58
CA LEU A 70 35.40 -23.56 18.48
C LEU A 70 34.39 -22.72 17.67
N TYR A 71 34.85 -22.03 16.62
CA TYR A 71 33.92 -21.29 15.76
C TYR A 71 32.97 -22.20 14.99
N LEU A 72 33.43 -23.33 14.46
CA LEU A 72 32.55 -24.31 13.80
C LEU A 72 31.52 -24.91 14.79
N LEU A 73 31.90 -25.13 16.06
CA LEU A 73 30.94 -25.50 17.09
C LEU A 73 29.93 -24.37 17.37
N THR A 74 30.39 -23.14 17.43
CA THR A 74 29.52 -21.95 17.54
C THR A 74 28.54 -21.86 16.37
N MET A 75 29.00 -22.15 15.14
CA MET A 75 28.15 -22.17 13.96
C MET A 75 27.09 -23.28 14.04
N LEU A 76 27.43 -24.44 14.55
CA LEU A 76 26.45 -25.51 14.80
C LEU A 76 25.37 -25.07 15.81
N GLY A 77 25.78 -24.41 16.89
CA GLY A 77 24.84 -23.79 17.85
C GLY A 77 23.97 -22.68 17.19
N THR A 78 24.57 -21.90 16.30
CA THR A 78 23.84 -20.89 15.50
C THR A 78 22.79 -21.53 14.60
N LEU A 79 23.13 -22.63 13.94
CA LEU A 79 22.17 -23.35 13.08
C LEU A 79 20.99 -23.88 13.91
N ILE A 80 21.24 -24.50 15.03
CA ILE A 80 20.18 -25.01 15.95
C ILE A 80 19.32 -23.83 16.40
N TRP A 81 19.93 -22.74 16.88
CA TRP A 81 19.19 -21.56 17.29
C TRP A 81 18.37 -20.96 16.14
N ALA A 82 18.94 -20.82 14.94
CA ALA A 82 18.24 -20.23 13.80
C ALA A 82 16.97 -21.01 13.42
N VAL A 83 17.05 -22.36 13.44
CA VAL A 83 15.87 -23.22 13.16
C VAL A 83 14.83 -23.14 14.28
N THR A 84 15.26 -23.10 15.54
CA THR A 84 14.32 -23.00 16.69
C THR A 84 13.67 -21.61 16.81
N ASP A 85 14.38 -20.54 16.39
CA ASP A 85 13.93 -19.15 16.46
C ASP A 85 13.04 -18.75 15.27
N ALA A 86 13.30 -19.29 14.07
CA ALA A 86 12.67 -18.87 12.83
C ALA A 86 11.95 -20.00 12.05
N GLY A 87 12.03 -21.23 12.52
CA GLY A 87 11.57 -22.39 11.76
C GLY A 87 12.40 -22.61 10.49
N LEU A 88 11.77 -23.17 9.46
CA LEU A 88 12.41 -23.43 8.16
C LEU A 88 12.11 -22.31 7.12
N ASN A 89 11.68 -21.14 7.55
CA ASN A 89 11.36 -20.02 6.68
C ASN A 89 12.64 -19.45 6.04
N PHE A 90 12.64 -19.35 4.72
CA PHE A 90 13.82 -19.00 3.94
C PHE A 90 14.45 -17.65 4.35
N TRP A 91 13.72 -16.54 4.23
CA TRP A 91 14.26 -15.20 4.51
C TRP A 91 14.74 -15.00 5.95
N PRO A 92 14.00 -15.47 6.98
CA PRO A 92 14.50 -15.49 8.35
C PRO A 92 15.80 -16.27 8.53
N LEU A 93 15.97 -17.43 7.88
CA LEU A 93 17.21 -18.21 7.93
C LEU A 93 18.37 -17.53 7.21
N ILE A 94 18.12 -16.86 6.07
CA ILE A 94 19.15 -16.07 5.36
C ILE A 94 19.78 -15.02 6.27
N SER A 95 18.97 -14.23 6.95
CA SER A 95 19.41 -13.21 7.91
C SER A 95 20.33 -13.76 9.01
N ARG A 96 20.04 -14.99 9.48
CA ARG A 96 20.74 -15.63 10.60
C ARG A 96 21.98 -16.41 10.21
N LEU A 97 22.00 -16.98 8.99
CA LEU A 97 22.97 -18.01 8.62
C LEU A 97 23.97 -17.59 7.53
N MET A 98 23.59 -16.66 6.62
CA MET A 98 24.47 -16.33 5.48
C MET A 98 25.82 -15.76 5.92
N PHE A 99 25.84 -14.72 6.78
CA PHE A 99 27.07 -14.11 7.22
C PHE A 99 27.90 -15.07 8.13
N PRO A 100 27.35 -15.67 9.20
CA PRO A 100 28.10 -16.63 10.02
C PRO A 100 28.55 -17.87 9.20
N GLY A 101 27.73 -18.34 8.27
CA GLY A 101 28.08 -19.45 7.38
C GLY A 101 29.25 -19.14 6.47
N GLY A 102 29.31 -17.93 5.91
CA GLY A 102 30.46 -17.45 5.15
C GLY A 102 31.77 -17.48 5.96
N LEU A 103 31.73 -17.05 7.22
CA LEU A 103 32.87 -17.15 8.12
C LEU A 103 33.22 -18.59 8.48
N ALA A 104 32.21 -19.50 8.59
CA ALA A 104 32.43 -20.90 8.86
C ALA A 104 33.15 -21.60 7.67
N ILE A 105 32.83 -21.25 6.44
CA ILE A 105 33.55 -21.76 5.25
C ILE A 105 35.05 -21.38 5.37
N LEU A 106 35.38 -20.15 5.73
CA LEU A 106 36.77 -19.75 5.94
C LEU A 106 37.44 -20.56 7.06
N ALA A 107 36.70 -20.82 8.14
CA ALA A 107 37.22 -21.64 9.24
C ALA A 107 37.47 -23.10 8.80
N PHE A 108 36.60 -23.70 7.97
CA PHE A 108 36.84 -25.01 7.37
C PHE A 108 38.12 -25.06 6.54
N PHE A 109 38.42 -24.02 5.76
CA PHE A 109 39.65 -23.95 4.97
C PHE A 109 40.91 -23.82 5.84
N LEU A 110 40.84 -23.05 6.91
CA LEU A 110 41.99 -22.78 7.78
C LEU A 110 42.29 -23.94 8.74
N LEU A 111 41.29 -24.66 9.21
CA LEU A 111 41.42 -25.64 10.25
C LEU A 111 42.41 -26.78 9.94
N PRO A 112 42.41 -27.43 8.76
CA PRO A 112 43.39 -28.51 8.46
C PRO A 112 44.85 -27.99 8.46
N SER A 113 45.07 -26.82 7.92
CA SER A 113 46.40 -26.20 7.84
C SER A 113 46.91 -25.78 9.24
N LEU A 114 46.03 -25.20 10.05
CA LEU A 114 46.37 -24.88 11.45
C LEU A 114 46.73 -26.15 12.25
N ARG A 115 45.98 -27.25 12.08
CA ARG A 115 46.28 -28.52 12.73
C ARG A 115 47.61 -29.12 12.28
N HIS A 116 47.90 -29.06 10.97
CA HIS A 116 49.16 -29.50 10.41
C HIS A 116 50.39 -28.80 11.04
N TYR A 117 50.32 -27.47 11.18
CA TYR A 117 51.37 -26.69 11.79
C TYR A 117 51.44 -26.78 13.32
N GLU A 118 50.41 -27.35 13.96
CA GLU A 118 50.44 -27.72 15.38
C GLU A 118 50.93 -29.20 15.60
N ASN A 119 51.39 -29.88 14.54
CA ASN A 119 51.75 -31.29 14.56
C ASN A 119 50.65 -32.22 15.08
N ARG A 120 49.36 -31.86 14.83
CA ARG A 120 48.20 -32.69 15.16
C ARG A 120 47.78 -33.53 13.97
N PRO A 121 47.16 -34.71 14.16
CA PRO A 121 46.63 -35.51 13.09
C PRO A 121 45.71 -34.69 12.16
N SER A 122 45.97 -34.74 10.87
CA SER A 122 45.10 -34.08 9.87
C SER A 122 43.78 -34.88 9.78
N ALA A 123 42.72 -34.33 10.30
CA ALA A 123 41.37 -34.91 10.21
C ALA A 123 40.65 -34.47 8.92
N TRP A 124 41.37 -34.41 7.76
CA TRP A 124 40.90 -33.72 6.60
C TRP A 124 39.62 -34.30 5.96
N LYS A 125 39.37 -35.62 6.07
CA LYS A 125 38.08 -36.20 5.65
C LYS A 125 36.89 -35.62 6.42
N TRP A 126 37.07 -35.42 7.74
CA TRP A 126 36.04 -34.86 8.63
C TRP A 126 35.88 -33.33 8.54
N VAL A 127 36.74 -32.66 7.82
CA VAL A 127 36.72 -31.21 7.63
C VAL A 127 36.31 -30.83 6.22
N TYR A 128 36.87 -31.51 5.19
CA TYR A 128 36.57 -31.12 3.79
C TYR A 128 35.17 -31.53 3.36
N VAL A 129 34.62 -32.67 3.80
CA VAL A 129 33.26 -33.05 3.45
C VAL A 129 32.22 -32.06 4.04
N PRO A 130 32.21 -31.75 5.35
CA PRO A 130 31.33 -30.71 5.88
C PRO A 130 31.59 -29.34 5.27
N GLY A 131 32.85 -28.98 4.98
CA GLY A 131 33.19 -27.74 4.31
C GLY A 131 32.62 -27.63 2.91
N ALA A 132 32.71 -28.70 2.11
CA ALA A 132 32.10 -28.76 0.78
C ALA A 132 30.57 -28.67 0.84
N LEU A 133 29.96 -29.35 1.82
CA LEU A 133 28.51 -29.26 2.05
C LEU A 133 28.10 -27.84 2.47
N ALA A 134 28.90 -27.17 3.31
CA ALA A 134 28.65 -25.79 3.72
C ALA A 134 28.73 -24.83 2.52
N ILE A 135 29.70 -25.01 1.62
CA ILE A 135 29.80 -24.23 0.37
C ILE A 135 28.58 -24.49 -0.52
N ALA A 136 28.22 -25.76 -0.73
CA ALA A 136 27.06 -26.12 -1.53
C ALA A 136 25.77 -25.50 -0.95
N ALA A 137 25.58 -25.59 0.37
CA ALA A 137 24.43 -24.98 1.06
C ALA A 137 24.45 -23.43 0.92
N PHE A 138 25.61 -22.79 1.03
CA PHE A 138 25.76 -21.34 0.85
C PHE A 138 25.40 -20.90 -0.57
N ILE A 139 25.88 -21.65 -1.58
CA ILE A 139 25.54 -21.38 -3.00
C ILE A 139 24.04 -21.59 -3.23
N ALA A 140 23.47 -22.67 -2.71
CA ALA A 140 22.04 -22.97 -2.84
C ALA A 140 21.20 -21.88 -2.15
N ALA A 141 21.58 -21.43 -0.95
CA ALA A 141 20.92 -20.35 -0.23
C ALA A 141 21.02 -19.02 -1.01
N PHE A 142 22.19 -18.71 -1.58
CA PHE A 142 22.38 -17.51 -2.39
C PHE A 142 21.52 -17.57 -3.67
N ALA A 143 21.51 -18.71 -4.37
CA ALA A 143 20.66 -18.91 -5.55
C ALA A 143 19.16 -18.83 -5.20
N GLY A 144 18.77 -19.38 -4.05
CA GLY A 144 17.42 -19.31 -3.52
C GLY A 144 16.91 -17.88 -3.27
N MET A 145 17.80 -16.90 -3.04
CA MET A 145 17.41 -15.49 -2.91
C MET A 145 16.81 -14.90 -4.20
N PHE A 146 16.99 -15.55 -5.34
CA PHE A 146 16.46 -15.12 -6.65
C PHE A 146 15.21 -15.89 -7.08
N VAL A 147 14.70 -16.74 -6.23
CA VAL A 147 13.46 -17.50 -6.44
C VAL A 147 12.36 -16.90 -5.56
N PRO A 148 11.12 -16.72 -6.04
CA PRO A 148 10.00 -16.33 -5.20
C PRO A 148 9.77 -17.35 -4.08
N HIS A 149 9.45 -16.86 -2.89
CA HIS A 149 9.03 -17.64 -1.73
C HIS A 149 7.61 -17.21 -1.37
N ASP A 150 6.65 -17.93 -1.91
CA ASP A 150 5.24 -17.59 -1.80
C ASP A 150 4.72 -17.86 -0.38
N PRO A 151 4.12 -16.87 0.31
CA PRO A 151 3.50 -17.10 1.62
C PRO A 151 2.37 -18.11 1.58
N VAL A 152 1.61 -18.18 0.47
CA VAL A 152 0.61 -19.21 0.22
C VAL A 152 0.77 -19.72 -1.21
N GLU A 153 1.26 -20.94 -1.35
CA GLU A 153 1.38 -21.63 -2.63
C GLU A 153 0.00 -22.09 -3.12
N PHE A 154 -0.22 -21.97 -4.42
CA PHE A 154 -1.42 -22.52 -5.04
C PHE A 154 -1.38 -24.06 -4.99
N SER A 155 -2.44 -24.66 -4.45
CA SER A 155 -2.58 -26.12 -4.32
C SER A 155 -3.89 -26.67 -4.90
N GLY A 156 -4.67 -25.82 -5.57
CA GLY A 156 -5.95 -26.17 -6.16
C GLY A 156 -5.87 -26.69 -7.58
N GLN A 157 -7.03 -26.73 -8.23
CA GLN A 157 -7.13 -26.94 -9.69
C GLN A 157 -7.21 -25.58 -10.39
N GLU A 158 -6.49 -25.44 -11.48
CA GLU A 158 -6.52 -24.25 -12.30
C GLU A 158 -7.93 -24.02 -12.86
N ARG A 159 -8.45 -22.80 -12.73
CA ARG A 159 -9.77 -22.45 -13.24
C ARG A 159 -9.72 -22.36 -14.78
N PRO A 160 -10.68 -22.95 -15.50
CA PRO A 160 -10.74 -22.80 -16.95
C PRO A 160 -11.01 -21.34 -17.34
N LEU A 161 -10.55 -20.95 -18.53
CA LEU A 161 -10.96 -19.67 -19.11
C LEU A 161 -12.42 -19.77 -19.56
N VAL A 162 -13.21 -18.75 -19.18
CA VAL A 162 -14.60 -18.60 -19.62
C VAL A 162 -14.62 -17.49 -20.67
N PRO A 163 -14.90 -17.82 -21.95
CA PRO A 163 -14.95 -16.82 -23.02
C PRO A 163 -16.01 -15.74 -22.76
N VAL A 164 -15.70 -14.52 -23.16
CA VAL A 164 -16.64 -13.40 -23.12
C VAL A 164 -17.63 -13.51 -24.27
N ALA A 165 -18.92 -13.53 -23.97
CA ALA A 165 -19.94 -13.46 -25.00
C ALA A 165 -19.92 -12.07 -25.68
N LYS A 166 -20.11 -12.02 -27.01
CA LYS A 166 -20.00 -10.74 -27.77
C LYS A 166 -20.93 -9.64 -27.25
N ASN A 167 -22.10 -10.00 -26.75
CA ASN A 167 -23.07 -9.06 -26.16
C ASN A 167 -22.72 -8.61 -24.74
N GLU A 168 -21.79 -9.30 -24.08
CA GLU A 168 -21.29 -9.00 -22.72
C GLU A 168 -19.94 -8.28 -22.75
N MET A 169 -19.34 -8.17 -23.94
CA MET A 169 -18.04 -7.52 -24.12
C MET A 169 -18.13 -6.05 -23.73
N GLN A 170 -17.31 -5.67 -22.76
CA GLN A 170 -17.26 -4.30 -22.28
C GLN A 170 -16.74 -3.36 -23.38
N LYS A 171 -17.40 -2.21 -23.56
CA LYS A 171 -17.06 -1.24 -24.62
C LYS A 171 -16.17 -0.10 -24.14
N ASN A 172 -16.39 0.38 -22.92
CA ASN A 172 -15.74 1.56 -22.38
C ASN A 172 -15.23 1.31 -20.95
N TRP A 173 -14.30 2.15 -20.50
CA TRP A 173 -13.87 2.25 -19.11
C TRP A 173 -14.24 3.65 -18.59
N GLU A 174 -15.47 3.82 -18.11
CA GLU A 174 -16.08 5.14 -17.84
C GLU A 174 -15.93 5.61 -16.39
N ASN A 175 -15.51 4.74 -15.48
CA ASN A 175 -15.37 5.06 -14.06
C ASN A 175 -13.97 4.75 -13.57
N TYR A 176 -13.53 5.40 -12.49
CA TYR A 176 -12.22 5.18 -11.88
C TYR A 176 -11.90 3.70 -11.63
N GLY A 177 -12.85 2.95 -11.07
CA GLY A 177 -12.74 1.50 -10.83
C GLY A 177 -13.42 0.65 -11.90
N ASN A 178 -13.50 1.11 -13.13
CA ASN A 178 -14.19 0.53 -14.28
C ASN A 178 -15.72 0.64 -14.18
N THR A 179 -16.35 -0.02 -13.24
CA THR A 179 -17.79 0.10 -12.98
C THR A 179 -18.06 1.16 -11.89
N PRO A 180 -19.29 1.70 -11.79
CA PRO A 180 -19.65 2.56 -10.67
C PRO A 180 -19.42 1.90 -9.31
N GLY A 181 -19.52 0.56 -9.25
CA GLY A 181 -19.28 -0.25 -8.06
C GLY A 181 -17.82 -0.60 -7.79
N GLY A 182 -16.86 -0.06 -8.56
CA GLY A 182 -15.44 -0.21 -8.28
C GLY A 182 -14.87 -1.62 -8.49
N SER A 183 -15.33 -2.35 -9.50
CA SER A 183 -14.94 -3.74 -9.74
C SER A 183 -13.47 -3.94 -10.10
N ARG A 184 -12.84 -2.98 -10.77
CA ARG A 184 -11.51 -3.12 -11.38
C ARG A 184 -11.34 -4.43 -12.16
N PHE A 185 -12.42 -4.89 -12.74
CA PHE A 185 -12.52 -6.08 -13.59
C PHE A 185 -13.01 -5.67 -14.97
N VAL A 186 -12.46 -6.26 -16.02
CA VAL A 186 -12.92 -6.03 -17.37
C VAL A 186 -13.34 -7.34 -18.04
N ALA A 187 -14.55 -7.35 -18.60
CA ALA A 187 -15.08 -8.48 -19.37
C ALA A 187 -14.51 -8.47 -20.79
N LEU A 188 -13.20 -8.70 -20.90
CA LEU A 188 -12.44 -8.83 -22.15
C LEU A 188 -11.45 -10.00 -22.02
N ASP A 189 -11.29 -10.78 -23.11
CA ASP A 189 -10.48 -12.01 -23.14
C ASP A 189 -9.59 -12.16 -24.38
N GLN A 190 -9.49 -11.13 -25.23
CA GLN A 190 -8.55 -11.15 -26.35
C GLN A 190 -7.10 -11.32 -25.86
N ILE A 191 -6.73 -10.55 -24.83
CA ILE A 191 -5.48 -10.73 -24.09
C ILE A 191 -5.78 -11.69 -22.94
N ASN A 192 -5.17 -12.87 -22.96
CA ASN A 192 -5.43 -13.92 -21.99
C ASN A 192 -4.12 -14.66 -21.64
N ARG A 193 -4.18 -15.53 -20.64
CA ARG A 193 -3.00 -16.24 -20.13
C ARG A 193 -2.29 -17.12 -21.16
N ASN A 194 -2.95 -17.51 -22.27
CA ASN A 194 -2.35 -18.37 -23.31
C ASN A 194 -1.54 -17.58 -24.34
N ASN A 195 -1.87 -16.27 -24.53
CA ASN A 195 -1.23 -15.42 -25.55
C ASN A 195 -0.52 -14.17 -24.97
N ILE A 196 -0.50 -14.01 -23.65
CA ILE A 196 0.09 -12.86 -22.98
C ILE A 196 1.57 -12.63 -23.32
N SER A 197 2.30 -13.68 -23.70
CA SER A 197 3.70 -13.58 -24.16
C SER A 197 3.88 -12.72 -25.41
N GLU A 198 2.84 -12.51 -26.19
CA GLU A 198 2.84 -11.70 -27.41
C GLU A 198 2.59 -10.20 -27.12
N LEU A 199 2.24 -9.84 -25.89
CA LEU A 199 1.92 -8.47 -25.49
C LEU A 199 3.13 -7.54 -25.59
N LYS A 200 3.00 -6.46 -26.35
CA LYS A 200 4.06 -5.49 -26.65
C LYS A 200 3.52 -4.05 -26.56
N PRO A 201 4.38 -3.05 -26.30
CA PRO A 201 3.98 -1.65 -26.42
C PRO A 201 3.43 -1.35 -27.82
N ALA A 202 2.21 -0.79 -27.87
CA ALA A 202 1.57 -0.34 -29.09
C ALA A 202 1.86 1.16 -29.32
N TRP A 203 1.71 1.96 -28.27
CA TRP A 203 2.04 3.37 -28.32
C TRP A 203 2.49 3.87 -26.94
N THR A 204 3.23 4.96 -26.97
CA THR A 204 3.65 5.70 -25.78
C THR A 204 3.34 7.17 -25.98
N PHE A 205 2.71 7.78 -25.00
CA PHE A 205 2.42 9.21 -24.96
C PHE A 205 3.17 9.86 -23.80
N HIS A 206 3.68 11.06 -24.02
CA HIS A 206 4.29 11.92 -23.01
C HIS A 206 3.33 13.05 -22.66
N THR A 207 2.90 13.13 -21.40
CA THR A 207 1.94 14.16 -20.96
C THR A 207 2.55 15.56 -20.94
N GLY A 208 3.88 15.67 -20.91
CA GLY A 208 4.60 16.91 -20.68
C GLY A 208 4.48 17.43 -19.24
N ASP A 209 3.96 16.61 -18.33
CA ASP A 209 3.72 16.97 -16.93
C ASP A 209 4.39 15.96 -15.99
N THR A 210 5.70 16.15 -15.80
CA THR A 210 6.49 15.31 -14.89
C THR A 210 6.11 15.61 -13.44
N PRO A 211 5.94 14.58 -12.58
CA PRO A 211 5.53 14.76 -11.19
C PRO A 211 6.67 15.29 -10.30
N LEU A 212 7.02 16.54 -10.49
CA LEU A 212 8.00 17.29 -9.72
C LEU A 212 7.35 18.57 -9.20
N SER A 213 7.51 18.86 -7.92
CA SER A 213 7.14 20.16 -7.37
C SER A 213 8.22 21.20 -7.64
N PRO A 214 7.90 22.50 -7.59
CA PRO A 214 8.90 23.57 -7.80
C PRO A 214 10.08 23.53 -6.84
N ASP A 215 9.88 22.98 -5.63
CA ASP A 215 10.92 22.78 -4.61
C ASP A 215 11.69 21.45 -4.78
N GLY A 216 11.42 20.67 -5.84
CA GLY A 216 12.04 19.38 -6.13
C GLY A 216 11.55 18.19 -5.30
N ASN A 217 10.59 18.39 -4.38
CA ASN A 217 10.10 17.34 -3.47
C ASN A 217 9.06 16.40 -4.08
N GLY A 218 8.59 16.69 -5.27
CA GLY A 218 7.76 15.80 -6.06
C GLY A 218 6.27 16.04 -5.98
N ALA A 219 5.61 15.60 -7.01
CA ALA A 219 4.20 15.30 -7.12
C ALA A 219 4.07 13.79 -7.34
N GLU A 220 2.86 13.28 -7.52
CA GLU A 220 2.64 11.84 -7.67
C GLU A 220 1.66 11.58 -8.82
N ASP A 221 2.07 10.76 -9.79
CA ASP A 221 1.16 10.23 -10.81
C ASP A 221 0.47 8.97 -10.28
N GLN A 222 -0.80 9.11 -9.91
CA GLN A 222 -1.59 8.05 -9.28
C GLN A 222 -2.83 7.68 -10.10
N GLN A 223 -2.91 8.17 -11.34
CA GLN A 223 -4.12 8.07 -12.14
C GLN A 223 -4.47 6.64 -12.57
N THR A 224 -5.76 6.39 -12.66
CA THR A 224 -6.36 5.39 -13.53
C THR A 224 -7.12 6.18 -14.60
N PRO A 225 -6.70 6.15 -15.87
CA PRO A 225 -7.37 6.88 -16.96
C PRO A 225 -8.80 6.39 -17.20
N LEU A 226 -9.59 7.18 -17.93
CA LEU A 226 -10.86 6.73 -18.50
C LEU A 226 -10.70 6.49 -20.01
N GLN A 227 -11.51 5.56 -20.54
CA GLN A 227 -11.63 5.40 -21.99
C GLN A 227 -13.11 5.40 -22.37
N VAL A 228 -13.49 6.29 -23.29
CA VAL A 228 -14.84 6.39 -23.81
C VAL A 228 -14.79 6.56 -25.31
N GLY A 229 -15.40 5.64 -26.04
CA GLY A 229 -15.33 5.63 -27.50
C GLY A 229 -13.88 5.52 -27.99
N ASP A 230 -13.47 6.44 -28.83
CA ASP A 230 -12.12 6.50 -29.42
C ASP A 230 -11.13 7.37 -28.63
N LYS A 231 -11.49 7.80 -27.41
CA LYS A 231 -10.67 8.70 -26.60
C LYS A 231 -10.25 8.05 -25.27
N VAL A 232 -9.01 8.30 -24.88
CA VAL A 232 -8.53 8.07 -23.51
C VAL A 232 -8.36 9.43 -22.84
N PHE A 233 -8.91 9.58 -21.63
CA PHE A 233 -8.83 10.80 -20.83
C PHE A 233 -7.87 10.58 -19.67
N LEU A 234 -6.93 11.49 -19.55
CA LEU A 234 -5.84 11.46 -18.56
C LEU A 234 -5.98 12.65 -17.63
N CYS A 235 -5.71 12.46 -16.35
CA CYS A 235 -5.43 13.56 -15.45
C CYS A 235 -3.96 13.52 -15.02
N THR A 236 -3.28 14.66 -15.11
CA THR A 236 -1.84 14.71 -14.80
C THR A 236 -1.58 14.98 -13.31
N PRO A 237 -0.37 14.78 -12.83
CA PRO A 237 0.01 15.10 -11.45
C PRO A 237 -0.37 16.53 -11.03
N HIS A 238 -0.23 17.52 -11.91
CA HIS A 238 -0.56 18.93 -11.64
C HIS A 238 -2.00 19.29 -12.03
N ASN A 239 -2.88 18.28 -12.13
CA ASN A 239 -4.31 18.42 -12.38
C ASN A 239 -4.66 19.00 -13.77
N ASN A 240 -3.84 18.83 -14.80
CA ASN A 240 -4.26 19.10 -16.17
C ASN A 240 -5.02 17.88 -16.71
N VAL A 241 -5.89 18.12 -17.70
CA VAL A 241 -6.66 17.06 -18.36
C VAL A 241 -6.26 16.96 -19.81
N ILE A 242 -6.04 15.76 -20.31
CA ILE A 242 -5.61 15.50 -21.68
C ILE A 242 -6.50 14.40 -22.27
N ALA A 243 -6.96 14.59 -23.50
CA ALA A 243 -7.55 13.52 -24.30
C ALA A 243 -6.58 13.09 -25.38
N VAL A 244 -6.41 11.78 -25.51
CA VAL A 244 -5.62 11.16 -26.57
C VAL A 244 -6.46 10.15 -27.35
N ASP A 245 -6.10 9.91 -28.61
CA ASP A 245 -6.71 8.87 -29.44
C ASP A 245 -6.36 7.49 -28.88
N ALA A 246 -7.35 6.63 -28.69
CA ALA A 246 -7.22 5.35 -28.01
C ALA A 246 -6.34 4.33 -28.77
N ASP A 247 -6.20 4.45 -30.10
CA ASP A 247 -5.40 3.53 -30.91
C ASP A 247 -3.96 3.97 -31.09
N SER A 248 -3.72 5.28 -31.12
CA SER A 248 -2.41 5.84 -31.51
C SER A 248 -1.72 6.62 -30.40
N GLY A 249 -2.42 6.97 -29.31
CA GLY A 249 -1.91 7.84 -28.26
C GLY A 249 -1.68 9.28 -28.69
N LYS A 250 -2.12 9.68 -29.90
CA LYS A 250 -1.98 11.07 -30.39
C LYS A 250 -2.86 12.02 -29.58
N PRO A 251 -2.35 13.18 -29.15
CA PRO A 251 -3.15 14.13 -28.40
C PRO A 251 -4.27 14.71 -29.27
N ILE A 252 -5.48 14.80 -28.70
CA ILE A 252 -6.65 15.39 -29.30
C ILE A 252 -6.83 16.82 -28.77
N TRP A 253 -6.80 16.95 -27.43
CA TRP A 253 -6.83 18.24 -26.75
C TRP A 253 -6.16 18.15 -25.39
N LYS A 254 -5.76 19.32 -24.85
CA LYS A 254 -5.22 19.49 -23.51
C LYS A 254 -5.87 20.70 -22.85
N SER A 255 -6.31 20.56 -21.61
CA SER A 255 -6.83 21.64 -20.78
C SER A 255 -5.89 21.89 -19.62
N GLU A 256 -5.34 23.09 -19.57
CA GLU A 256 -4.47 23.53 -18.48
C GLU A 256 -5.33 24.16 -17.37
N ILE A 257 -5.34 23.55 -16.20
CA ILE A 257 -6.22 23.92 -15.09
C ILE A 257 -5.55 24.90 -14.12
N ASN A 258 -4.22 24.95 -14.14
CA ASN A 258 -3.41 25.82 -13.28
C ASN A 258 -3.73 25.65 -11.76
N ALA A 259 -3.98 24.43 -11.32
CA ALA A 259 -4.17 24.13 -9.91
C ALA A 259 -2.85 24.30 -9.15
N LYS A 260 -2.92 24.75 -7.88
CA LYS A 260 -1.74 25.00 -7.05
C LYS A 260 -2.00 24.55 -5.62
N SER A 261 -0.99 23.90 -5.03
CA SER A 261 -0.97 23.58 -3.59
C SER A 261 0.46 23.46 -3.09
N SER A 262 0.68 23.70 -1.83
CA SER A 262 1.96 23.44 -1.14
C SER A 262 2.17 21.97 -0.79
N VAL A 263 1.13 21.12 -0.87
CA VAL A 263 1.28 19.66 -0.74
C VAL A 263 1.69 19.05 -2.09
N TRP A 264 2.32 17.88 -2.06
CA TRP A 264 2.59 17.12 -3.27
C TRP A 264 1.32 16.90 -4.08
N MET A 265 1.28 17.51 -5.24
CA MET A 265 0.11 17.46 -6.13
C MET A 265 -0.07 16.06 -6.69
N ARG A 266 -1.32 15.68 -6.88
CA ARG A 266 -1.70 14.37 -7.45
C ARG A 266 -3.09 14.39 -8.03
N CYS A 267 -3.32 13.52 -8.99
CA CYS A 267 -4.64 13.16 -9.46
C CYS A 267 -4.76 11.63 -9.52
N ARG A 268 -5.89 11.07 -9.04
CA ARG A 268 -6.16 9.63 -9.13
C ARG A 268 -7.08 9.27 -10.28
N GLY A 269 -7.88 10.19 -10.79
CA GLY A 269 -8.76 9.92 -11.90
C GLY A 269 -9.82 10.99 -12.12
N LEU A 270 -10.66 10.72 -13.07
CA LEU A 270 -11.73 11.57 -13.60
C LEU A 270 -13.08 10.87 -13.44
N ALA A 271 -14.17 11.60 -13.66
CA ALA A 271 -15.49 11.02 -13.91
C ALA A 271 -16.01 11.48 -15.30
N TYR A 272 -16.81 10.64 -15.93
CA TYR A 272 -17.43 10.91 -17.21
C TYR A 272 -18.96 10.91 -17.10
N PHE A 273 -19.62 11.88 -17.75
CA PHE A 273 -21.07 11.94 -17.86
C PHE A 273 -21.50 12.28 -19.27
N ASP A 274 -22.55 11.59 -19.74
CA ASP A 274 -23.18 11.85 -21.04
C ASP A 274 -24.67 12.12 -20.84
N ALA A 275 -25.08 13.39 -21.03
CA ALA A 275 -26.47 13.82 -20.89
C ALA A 275 -27.41 13.24 -21.96
N THR A 276 -26.88 12.66 -23.02
CA THR A 276 -27.67 12.00 -24.09
C THR A 276 -28.05 10.56 -23.76
N GLN A 277 -27.41 9.97 -22.73
CA GLN A 277 -27.69 8.60 -22.30
C GLN A 277 -28.76 8.57 -21.20
N PRO A 278 -29.59 7.54 -21.18
CA PRO A 278 -30.56 7.36 -20.10
C PRO A 278 -29.84 7.09 -18.76
N VAL A 279 -30.29 7.76 -17.72
CA VAL A 279 -29.79 7.50 -16.37
C VAL A 279 -30.44 6.22 -15.82
N PRO A 280 -29.65 5.23 -15.36
CA PRO A 280 -30.17 4.00 -14.79
C PRO A 280 -31.15 4.28 -13.64
N GLN A 281 -32.29 3.64 -13.66
CA GLN A 281 -33.29 3.74 -12.59
C GLN A 281 -33.06 2.61 -11.56
N PRO A 282 -33.32 2.86 -10.27
CA PRO A 282 -33.15 1.85 -9.24
C PRO A 282 -34.16 0.72 -9.41
N THR A 283 -33.75 -0.52 -9.16
CA THR A 283 -34.58 -1.72 -9.23
C THR A 283 -34.94 -2.25 -7.83
N VAL A 284 -34.24 -1.81 -6.79
CA VAL A 284 -34.57 -2.20 -5.41
C VAL A 284 -35.76 -1.40 -4.91
N PRO A 285 -36.80 -2.06 -4.45
CA PRO A 285 -38.03 -1.40 -3.97
C PRO A 285 -37.75 -0.38 -2.85
N GLY A 286 -38.39 0.77 -2.91
CA GLY A 286 -38.25 1.83 -1.92
C GLY A 286 -37.01 2.75 -2.13
N SER A 287 -36.20 2.48 -3.14
CA SER A 287 -35.09 3.37 -3.51
C SER A 287 -35.62 4.67 -4.15
N ILE A 288 -35.03 5.80 -3.78
CA ILE A 288 -35.34 7.09 -4.38
C ILE A 288 -34.64 7.16 -5.75
N PRO A 289 -35.34 7.48 -6.84
CA PRO A 289 -34.70 7.59 -8.14
C PRO A 289 -33.71 8.77 -8.22
N PRO A 290 -32.71 8.73 -9.13
CA PRO A 290 -31.90 9.90 -9.45
C PRO A 290 -32.79 11.07 -9.87
N ALA A 291 -32.35 12.30 -9.55
CA ALA A 291 -33.02 13.47 -10.06
C ALA A 291 -32.96 13.51 -11.59
N PRO A 292 -33.93 14.11 -12.29
CA PRO A 292 -33.87 14.28 -13.74
C PRO A 292 -32.59 15.01 -14.18
N VAL A 293 -32.09 14.69 -15.37
CA VAL A 293 -30.98 15.43 -15.98
C VAL A 293 -31.48 16.85 -16.26
N ALA A 294 -30.74 17.85 -15.77
CA ALA A 294 -31.04 19.24 -16.11
C ALA A 294 -30.87 19.49 -17.62
N ALA A 295 -31.64 20.40 -18.17
CA ALA A 295 -31.57 20.70 -19.59
C ALA A 295 -30.19 21.19 -20.01
N VAL A 296 -29.67 20.61 -21.07
CA VAL A 296 -28.42 21.04 -21.73
C VAL A 296 -28.73 21.51 -23.12
N ASP A 297 -28.29 22.71 -23.46
CA ASP A 297 -28.47 23.26 -24.84
C ASP A 297 -27.77 22.35 -25.85
N ALA A 298 -28.31 22.23 -27.07
CA ALA A 298 -27.75 21.38 -28.11
C ALA A 298 -26.28 21.75 -28.48
N ALA A 299 -25.92 23.04 -28.33
CA ALA A 299 -24.56 23.53 -28.48
C ALA A 299 -23.72 23.46 -27.18
N GLY A 300 -24.32 23.01 -26.08
CA GLY A 300 -23.67 22.94 -24.76
C GLY A 300 -22.83 21.69 -24.56
N CYS A 301 -22.34 21.50 -23.34
CA CYS A 301 -21.55 20.35 -22.93
C CYS A 301 -22.45 19.11 -22.71
N GLN A 302 -22.81 18.40 -23.75
CA GLN A 302 -23.59 17.17 -23.64
C GLN A 302 -22.78 16.05 -22.93
N ARG A 303 -21.49 15.95 -23.27
CA ARG A 303 -20.53 15.00 -22.70
C ARG A 303 -19.50 15.72 -21.86
N ARG A 304 -19.31 15.30 -20.63
CA ARG A 304 -18.49 16.02 -19.64
C ARG A 304 -17.44 15.13 -19.02
N ILE A 305 -16.24 15.68 -18.84
CA ILE A 305 -15.21 15.18 -17.93
C ILE A 305 -15.26 16.04 -16.68
N LEU A 306 -15.39 15.39 -15.54
CA LEU A 306 -15.43 16.02 -14.23
C LEU A 306 -14.17 15.69 -13.47
N MET A 307 -13.57 16.68 -12.78
CA MET A 307 -12.36 16.51 -12.00
C MET A 307 -12.40 17.36 -10.73
N ASN A 308 -11.98 16.78 -9.62
CA ASN A 308 -11.61 17.54 -8.43
C ASN A 308 -10.16 18.02 -8.56
N THR A 309 -9.91 19.29 -8.26
CA THR A 309 -8.54 19.82 -8.22
C THR A 309 -8.00 19.85 -6.79
N ILE A 310 -6.68 19.75 -6.67
CA ILE A 310 -5.99 19.76 -5.38
C ILE A 310 -6.28 21.02 -4.56
N ASP A 311 -6.54 22.14 -5.22
CA ASP A 311 -6.82 23.46 -4.62
C ASP A 311 -8.32 23.73 -4.31
N GLY A 312 -9.13 22.67 -4.26
CA GLY A 312 -10.53 22.78 -3.79
C GLY A 312 -11.53 23.28 -4.81
N ARG A 313 -11.38 22.90 -6.09
CA ARG A 313 -12.38 23.15 -7.13
C ARG A 313 -12.95 21.84 -7.68
N LEU A 314 -14.21 21.86 -8.09
CA LEU A 314 -14.79 20.85 -8.99
C LEU A 314 -14.98 21.49 -10.36
N ILE A 315 -14.39 20.89 -11.38
CA ILE A 315 -14.46 21.43 -12.75
C ILE A 315 -15.20 20.47 -13.68
N ALA A 316 -15.84 21.04 -14.70
CA ALA A 316 -16.46 20.30 -15.79
C ALA A 316 -15.90 20.79 -17.14
N LEU A 317 -15.38 19.83 -17.92
CA LEU A 317 -14.84 20.07 -19.26
C LEU A 317 -15.68 19.33 -20.30
N ASN A 318 -15.85 19.93 -21.45
CA ASN A 318 -16.44 19.26 -22.61
C ASN A 318 -15.52 18.11 -23.06
N ALA A 319 -16.02 16.88 -23.06
CA ALA A 319 -15.25 15.70 -23.41
C ALA A 319 -14.74 15.69 -24.87
N ASP A 320 -15.34 16.49 -25.75
CA ASP A 320 -14.98 16.51 -27.15
C ASP A 320 -13.83 17.47 -27.49
N ASN A 321 -13.74 18.60 -26.77
CA ASN A 321 -12.78 19.67 -27.10
C ASN A 321 -11.99 20.21 -25.88
N GLY A 322 -12.24 19.71 -24.66
CA GLY A 322 -11.53 20.13 -23.44
C GLY A 322 -11.87 21.52 -22.90
N GLN A 323 -12.84 22.23 -23.49
CA GLN A 323 -13.27 23.55 -23.02
C GLN A 323 -14.11 23.41 -21.72
N PHE A 324 -14.04 24.42 -20.85
CA PHE A 324 -14.90 24.49 -19.67
C PHE A 324 -16.39 24.56 -20.06
N CYS A 325 -17.22 23.74 -19.41
CA CYS A 325 -18.66 23.72 -19.58
C CYS A 325 -19.28 24.99 -18.96
N GLN A 326 -19.69 25.95 -19.75
CA GLN A 326 -20.12 27.28 -19.27
C GLN A 326 -21.39 27.25 -18.41
N ASP A 327 -22.19 26.19 -18.53
CA ASP A 327 -23.41 25.91 -17.76
C ASP A 327 -23.16 25.27 -16.39
N PHE A 328 -21.91 24.92 -16.06
CA PHE A 328 -21.53 24.28 -14.81
C PHE A 328 -20.93 25.30 -13.81
N GLY A 329 -21.59 25.53 -12.68
CA GLY A 329 -21.11 26.44 -11.63
C GLY A 329 -20.84 27.84 -12.16
N ASN A 330 -19.69 28.39 -11.80
CA ASN A 330 -19.21 29.63 -12.38
C ASN A 330 -18.28 29.33 -13.58
N LYS A 331 -18.84 29.34 -14.79
CA LYS A 331 -18.09 29.12 -16.05
C LYS A 331 -17.24 27.85 -16.05
N GLY A 332 -17.82 26.72 -15.67
CA GLY A 332 -17.19 25.41 -15.64
C GLY A 332 -16.56 25.03 -14.31
N THR A 333 -16.74 25.82 -13.26
CA THR A 333 -16.07 25.62 -11.97
C THR A 333 -17.00 25.83 -10.79
N VAL A 334 -16.95 24.91 -9.82
CA VAL A 334 -17.56 25.05 -8.49
C VAL A 334 -16.45 25.21 -7.46
N ASN A 335 -16.58 26.18 -6.56
CA ASN A 335 -15.67 26.41 -5.45
C ASN A 335 -16.03 25.48 -4.28
N LEU A 336 -15.17 24.48 -4.02
CA LEU A 336 -15.37 23.53 -2.92
C LEU A 336 -14.88 24.04 -1.56
N LEU A 337 -14.29 25.24 -1.50
CA LEU A 337 -13.93 25.88 -0.22
C LEU A 337 -15.09 26.68 0.36
N GLU A 338 -16.17 26.84 -0.37
CA GLU A 338 -17.40 27.49 0.13
C GLU A 338 -17.99 26.69 1.32
N GLY A 339 -18.31 27.39 2.39
CA GLY A 339 -18.82 26.81 3.63
C GLY A 339 -17.79 26.09 4.50
N MET A 340 -16.49 26.05 4.10
CA MET A 340 -15.44 25.38 4.86
C MET A 340 -14.86 26.22 6.01
N GLY A 341 -15.24 27.50 6.12
CA GLY A 341 -14.64 28.43 7.05
C GLY A 341 -13.16 28.70 6.72
N HIS A 342 -12.32 28.86 7.74
CA HIS A 342 -10.88 29.03 7.52
C HIS A 342 -10.25 27.71 7.04
N ALA A 343 -9.89 27.66 5.77
CA ALA A 343 -9.32 26.47 5.12
C ALA A 343 -8.10 26.86 4.24
N PRO A 344 -6.98 27.29 4.86
CA PRO A 344 -5.79 27.62 4.09
C PRO A 344 -5.15 26.38 3.46
N ASP A 345 -4.49 26.57 2.31
CA ASP A 345 -3.69 25.50 1.69
C ASP A 345 -2.57 25.04 2.65
N PRO A 346 -2.33 23.74 2.84
CA PRO A 346 -2.99 22.57 2.25
C PRO A 346 -3.96 21.86 3.23
N GLN A 347 -4.67 22.56 4.06
CA GLN A 347 -5.49 21.95 5.11
C GLN A 347 -6.67 21.12 4.55
N TYR A 348 -7.24 21.52 3.42
CA TYR A 348 -8.28 20.79 2.70
C TYR A 348 -7.87 20.62 1.24
N VAL A 349 -7.69 19.36 0.81
CA VAL A 349 -7.25 19.03 -0.54
C VAL A 349 -8.04 17.84 -1.11
N LEU A 350 -8.21 17.80 -2.43
CA LEU A 350 -8.89 16.70 -3.10
C LEU A 350 -7.89 15.89 -3.93
N THR A 351 -7.89 14.59 -3.73
CA THR A 351 -6.90 13.68 -4.35
C THR A 351 -7.53 12.54 -5.15
N SER A 352 -8.81 12.22 -4.90
CA SER A 352 -9.53 11.14 -5.57
C SER A 352 -10.47 11.66 -6.65
N ALA A 353 -10.79 10.81 -7.64
CA ALA A 353 -11.78 11.12 -8.64
C ALA A 353 -13.13 11.46 -7.99
N PRO A 354 -13.89 12.42 -8.51
CA PRO A 354 -15.28 12.61 -8.12
C PRO A 354 -16.08 11.37 -8.50
N THR A 355 -17.09 11.03 -7.69
CA THR A 355 -17.93 9.87 -7.94
C THR A 355 -19.22 10.28 -8.63
N LEU A 356 -19.45 9.76 -9.83
CA LEU A 356 -20.73 9.97 -10.51
C LEU A 356 -21.78 8.99 -9.97
N ALA A 357 -22.86 9.52 -9.41
CA ALA A 357 -24.00 8.77 -8.86
C ALA A 357 -25.31 9.21 -9.55
N GLY A 358 -25.63 8.57 -10.64
CA GLY A 358 -26.74 9.00 -11.52
C GLY A 358 -26.48 10.39 -12.08
N THR A 359 -27.29 11.38 -11.67
CA THR A 359 -27.15 12.79 -12.04
C THR A 359 -26.46 13.65 -10.97
N THR A 360 -25.90 13.02 -9.96
CA THR A 360 -25.20 13.70 -8.85
C THR A 360 -23.72 13.42 -8.91
N VAL A 361 -22.89 14.45 -8.84
CA VAL A 361 -21.44 14.33 -8.65
C VAL A 361 -21.14 14.45 -7.16
N VAL A 362 -20.61 13.38 -6.56
CA VAL A 362 -20.30 13.32 -5.14
C VAL A 362 -18.81 13.55 -4.93
N VAL A 363 -18.49 14.47 -4.02
CA VAL A 363 -17.12 14.85 -3.68
C VAL A 363 -16.92 14.79 -2.17
N GLY A 364 -15.82 14.19 -1.76
CA GLY A 364 -15.24 14.28 -0.42
C GLY A 364 -13.86 14.92 -0.51
N GLY A 365 -13.21 15.15 0.61
CA GLY A 365 -11.89 15.75 0.64
C GLY A 365 -11.01 15.16 1.72
N ARG A 366 -9.69 15.29 1.55
CA ARG A 366 -8.69 14.98 2.57
C ARG A 366 -8.50 16.22 3.47
N ILE A 367 -8.54 15.99 4.76
CA ILE A 367 -8.07 16.95 5.75
C ILE A 367 -6.62 16.57 6.08
N SER A 368 -5.72 17.57 6.21
CA SER A 368 -4.30 17.26 6.52
C SER A 368 -4.14 16.70 7.92
N ASP A 369 -3.47 15.54 8.00
CA ASP A 369 -3.37 14.71 9.19
C ASP A 369 -2.54 15.39 10.31
N ASN A 370 -3.00 15.31 11.55
CA ASN A 370 -2.26 15.68 12.77
C ASN A 370 -1.71 17.10 12.82
N VAL A 371 -2.23 18.03 12.03
CA VAL A 371 -1.77 19.43 12.01
C VAL A 371 -2.35 20.21 13.19
N SER A 372 -3.66 20.17 13.37
CA SER A 372 -4.39 20.93 14.41
C SER A 372 -5.69 20.24 14.80
N THR A 373 -6.18 20.52 16.00
CA THR A 373 -7.55 20.20 16.44
C THR A 373 -8.60 21.15 15.86
N ASP A 374 -8.18 22.21 15.18
CA ASP A 374 -9.05 23.15 14.47
C ASP A 374 -8.72 23.14 12.96
N MET A 375 -9.23 22.13 12.27
CA MET A 375 -9.09 21.92 10.84
C MET A 375 -10.43 22.17 10.13
N PRO A 376 -10.44 22.35 8.79
CA PRO A 376 -11.69 22.31 8.02
C PRO A 376 -12.49 21.03 8.28
N GLY A 377 -13.80 21.06 8.05
CA GLY A 377 -14.68 19.89 8.21
C GLY A 377 -14.55 18.90 7.08
N GLY A 378 -14.81 17.62 7.39
CA GLY A 378 -14.80 16.52 6.42
C GLY A 378 -16.10 16.37 5.62
N VAL A 379 -16.83 17.44 5.39
CA VAL A 379 -18.14 17.41 4.69
C VAL A 379 -18.05 16.74 3.32
N ILE A 380 -19.01 15.88 3.02
CA ILE A 380 -19.21 15.26 1.72
C ILE A 380 -20.39 15.97 1.02
N ARG A 381 -20.26 16.27 -0.27
CA ARG A 381 -21.24 17.07 -0.99
C ARG A 381 -21.62 16.46 -2.32
N GLY A 382 -22.91 16.50 -2.65
CA GLY A 382 -23.47 16.10 -3.92
C GLY A 382 -23.89 17.33 -4.74
N TYR A 383 -23.40 17.42 -5.95
CA TYR A 383 -23.69 18.51 -6.90
C TYR A 383 -24.45 17.97 -8.12
N ASP A 384 -25.30 18.80 -8.69
CA ASP A 384 -25.92 18.54 -9.97
C ASP A 384 -24.85 18.43 -11.07
N VAL A 385 -24.85 17.33 -11.84
CA VAL A 385 -23.81 17.04 -12.83
C VAL A 385 -23.79 18.01 -14.01
N VAL A 386 -24.92 18.65 -14.30
CA VAL A 386 -25.07 19.61 -15.41
C VAL A 386 -24.81 21.04 -14.93
N THR A 387 -25.47 21.44 -13.86
CA THR A 387 -25.46 22.84 -13.41
C THR A 387 -24.39 23.16 -12.37
N GLY A 388 -23.81 22.15 -11.71
CA GLY A 388 -22.90 22.35 -10.61
C GLY A 388 -23.54 22.90 -9.34
N GLN A 389 -24.87 22.98 -9.27
CA GLN A 389 -25.59 23.43 -8.06
C GLN A 389 -25.48 22.37 -6.95
N LEU A 390 -25.27 22.83 -5.72
CA LEU A 390 -25.28 21.95 -4.54
C LEU A 390 -26.68 21.37 -4.33
N ARG A 391 -26.79 20.05 -4.37
CA ARG A 391 -28.03 19.32 -4.07
C ARG A 391 -28.19 19.00 -2.60
N TRP A 392 -27.08 18.55 -2.00
CA TRP A 392 -27.01 18.19 -0.60
C TRP A 392 -25.59 18.25 -0.07
N ALA A 393 -25.46 18.45 1.22
CA ALA A 393 -24.25 18.22 1.98
C ALA A 393 -24.52 17.17 3.05
N PHE A 394 -23.51 16.40 3.40
CA PHE A 394 -23.46 15.52 4.56
C PHE A 394 -22.31 15.97 5.46
N ASP A 395 -22.65 16.69 6.54
CA ASP A 395 -21.71 17.18 7.55
C ASP A 395 -21.64 16.17 8.71
N PRO A 396 -20.59 15.34 8.80
CA PRO A 396 -20.52 14.26 9.79
C PRO A 396 -20.40 14.76 11.24
N GLY A 397 -20.15 16.04 11.47
CA GLY A 397 -20.13 16.64 12.81
C GLY A 397 -21.45 17.25 13.26
N ASN A 398 -22.43 17.35 12.38
CA ASN A 398 -23.71 17.96 12.66
C ASN A 398 -24.76 16.94 13.07
N ASN A 399 -25.54 17.21 14.13
CA ASN A 399 -26.66 16.33 14.54
C ASN A 399 -27.74 16.19 13.47
N ASN A 400 -27.86 17.18 12.58
CA ASN A 400 -28.61 17.07 11.33
C ASN A 400 -27.59 17.13 10.16
N PRO A 401 -27.03 16.01 9.71
CA PRO A 401 -25.93 16.04 8.73
C PRO A 401 -26.27 16.73 7.41
N ASN A 402 -27.56 16.78 7.06
CA ASN A 402 -28.04 17.41 5.82
C ASN A 402 -28.59 18.84 6.05
N ALA A 403 -28.24 19.49 7.16
CA ALA A 403 -28.64 20.87 7.39
C ALA A 403 -28.09 21.79 6.28
N VAL A 404 -28.92 22.68 5.81
CA VAL A 404 -28.52 23.74 4.87
C VAL A 404 -27.84 24.84 5.64
N LEU A 405 -26.65 25.27 5.25
CA LEU A 405 -25.93 26.35 5.87
C LEU A 405 -26.66 27.68 5.63
N ALA A 406 -26.84 28.47 6.70
CA ALA A 406 -27.24 29.85 6.55
C ALA A 406 -26.07 30.74 6.05
N ALA A 407 -26.41 31.92 5.57
CA ALA A 407 -25.39 32.85 5.08
C ALA A 407 -24.36 33.18 6.18
N GLY A 408 -23.08 32.96 5.91
CA GLY A 408 -21.98 33.16 6.84
C GLY A 408 -21.68 32.02 7.80
N GLU A 409 -22.47 30.96 7.79
CA GLU A 409 -22.19 29.73 8.53
C GLU A 409 -21.17 28.83 7.78
N HIS A 410 -20.57 27.91 8.50
CA HIS A 410 -19.68 26.91 7.97
C HIS A 410 -19.95 25.51 8.55
N TYR A 411 -19.54 24.48 7.85
CA TYR A 411 -19.60 23.09 8.30
C TYR A 411 -18.78 22.88 9.57
N VAL A 412 -19.16 21.88 10.35
CA VAL A 412 -18.47 21.55 11.60
C VAL A 412 -17.03 21.16 11.32
N ARG A 413 -16.13 21.76 12.10
CA ARG A 413 -14.68 21.64 11.88
C ARG A 413 -14.11 20.36 12.49
N SER A 414 -12.99 19.90 11.93
CA SER A 414 -12.17 18.75 12.40
C SER A 414 -12.88 17.41 12.41
N THR A 415 -13.92 17.25 11.61
CA THR A 415 -14.76 16.05 11.55
C THR A 415 -14.18 14.96 10.65
N PRO A 416 -14.66 13.69 10.76
CA PRO A 416 -14.34 12.63 9.83
C PRO A 416 -14.51 13.04 8.37
N ASN A 417 -13.65 12.54 7.50
CA ASN A 417 -13.61 12.93 6.09
C ASN A 417 -13.66 11.70 5.16
N SER A 418 -13.86 11.93 3.87
CA SER A 418 -13.83 10.88 2.86
C SER A 418 -12.87 11.28 1.74
N TRP A 419 -11.63 10.82 1.83
CA TRP A 419 -10.57 11.15 0.87
C TRP A 419 -10.32 10.06 -0.19
N ALA A 420 -10.73 8.82 0.09
CA ALA A 420 -10.60 7.71 -0.82
C ALA A 420 -11.73 7.71 -1.87
N PRO A 421 -11.58 7.02 -3.03
CA PRO A 421 -12.63 6.91 -4.01
C PRO A 421 -13.88 6.21 -3.45
N MET A 422 -15.06 6.69 -3.82
CA MET A 422 -16.34 6.14 -3.40
C MET A 422 -16.89 5.20 -4.48
N SER A 423 -17.91 4.39 -4.13
CA SER A 423 -18.64 3.54 -5.07
C SER A 423 -20.11 3.85 -5.09
N TYR A 424 -20.75 3.60 -6.22
CA TYR A 424 -22.16 3.84 -6.44
C TYR A 424 -22.87 2.57 -6.93
N ASP A 425 -24.01 2.28 -6.32
CA ASP A 425 -24.92 1.23 -6.79
C ASP A 425 -26.16 1.86 -7.44
N PRO A 426 -26.28 1.80 -8.77
CA PRO A 426 -27.44 2.34 -9.47
C PRO A 426 -28.73 1.57 -9.15
N SER A 427 -28.67 0.28 -8.78
CA SER A 427 -29.84 -0.53 -8.48
C SER A 427 -30.62 -0.07 -7.25
N MET A 428 -29.93 0.56 -6.31
CA MET A 428 -30.50 1.10 -5.06
C MET A 428 -30.25 2.61 -4.89
N ASN A 429 -29.70 3.27 -5.90
CA ASN A 429 -29.31 4.69 -5.89
C ASN A 429 -28.55 5.08 -4.63
N THR A 430 -27.49 4.33 -4.30
CA THR A 430 -26.76 4.45 -3.05
C THR A 430 -25.28 4.66 -3.30
N VAL A 431 -24.67 5.65 -2.61
CA VAL A 431 -23.23 5.88 -2.59
C VAL A 431 -22.64 5.27 -1.32
N PHE A 432 -21.57 4.51 -1.46
CA PHE A 432 -20.79 3.94 -0.36
C PHE A 432 -19.49 4.71 -0.20
N MET A 433 -19.35 5.37 0.93
CA MET A 433 -18.29 6.32 1.25
C MET A 433 -17.32 5.71 2.25
N PRO A 434 -16.04 5.52 1.88
CA PRO A 434 -15.01 5.13 2.83
C PRO A 434 -14.60 6.33 3.67
N MET A 435 -14.77 6.25 5.00
CA MET A 435 -14.52 7.35 5.91
C MET A 435 -13.14 7.23 6.56
N GLY A 436 -12.47 8.36 6.68
CA GLY A 436 -11.29 8.57 7.50
C GLY A 436 -11.64 9.12 8.88
N SER A 437 -10.60 9.30 9.70
CA SER A 437 -10.76 9.82 11.06
C SER A 437 -10.95 11.33 11.09
N SER A 438 -11.38 11.85 12.23
CA SER A 438 -11.39 13.28 12.54
C SER A 438 -9.99 13.77 12.91
N SER A 439 -9.71 15.05 12.72
CA SER A 439 -8.40 15.63 13.09
C SER A 439 -8.34 15.93 14.58
N VAL A 440 -7.28 15.55 15.28
CA VAL A 440 -6.05 14.88 14.85
C VAL A 440 -6.21 13.36 14.95
N ASP A 441 -5.45 12.58 14.12
CA ASP A 441 -5.69 11.13 14.03
C ASP A 441 -5.16 10.35 15.23
N ILE A 442 -4.07 10.80 15.84
CA ILE A 442 -3.29 10.03 16.84
C ILE A 442 -3.68 10.38 18.29
N TRP A 443 -4.56 11.36 18.48
CA TRP A 443 -5.08 11.76 19.79
C TRP A 443 -6.57 12.13 19.64
N GLY A 444 -7.42 11.52 20.46
CA GLY A 444 -8.86 11.57 20.27
C GLY A 444 -9.67 12.17 21.42
N ALA A 445 -9.04 12.73 22.46
CA ALA A 445 -9.75 13.22 23.64
C ALA A 445 -10.69 14.41 23.36
N ASN A 446 -10.55 15.08 22.21
CA ASN A 446 -11.45 16.16 21.76
C ASN A 446 -12.60 15.69 20.87
N ARG A 447 -12.65 14.40 20.53
CA ARG A 447 -13.64 13.86 19.61
C ARG A 447 -15.04 13.80 20.22
N THR A 448 -16.03 14.09 19.40
CA THR A 448 -17.45 14.02 19.73
C THR A 448 -18.01 12.60 19.50
N PRO A 449 -19.21 12.28 20.01
CA PRO A 449 -19.88 11.01 19.66
C PRO A 449 -20.11 10.84 18.16
N LEU A 450 -20.27 11.93 17.38
CA LEU A 450 -20.43 11.87 15.93
C LEU A 450 -19.10 11.54 15.24
N ASP A 451 -17.98 12.08 15.74
CA ASP A 451 -16.65 11.70 15.25
C ASP A 451 -16.41 10.20 15.44
N HIS A 452 -16.83 9.67 16.57
CA HIS A 452 -16.74 8.22 16.82
C HIS A 452 -17.69 7.41 15.92
N LYS A 453 -18.89 7.93 15.63
CA LYS A 453 -19.87 7.25 14.78
C LYS A 453 -19.37 7.10 13.34
N TYR A 454 -18.79 8.16 12.77
CA TYR A 454 -18.44 8.23 11.34
C TYR A 454 -16.97 7.96 11.04
N GLY A 455 -16.08 8.09 12.02
CA GLY A 455 -14.65 7.81 11.82
C GLY A 455 -14.36 6.36 11.50
N ALA A 456 -13.39 6.09 10.59
CA ALA A 456 -12.96 4.77 10.16
C ALA A 456 -14.14 3.81 9.84
N SER A 457 -15.13 4.29 9.07
CA SER A 457 -16.38 3.60 8.78
C SER A 457 -16.67 3.52 7.28
N ILE A 458 -17.60 2.64 6.90
CA ILE A 458 -18.30 2.73 5.62
C ILE A 458 -19.65 3.40 5.89
N LEU A 459 -19.90 4.49 5.21
CA LEU A 459 -21.16 5.23 5.25
C LEU A 459 -21.90 5.03 3.93
N ALA A 460 -23.17 4.58 3.99
CA ALA A 460 -24.06 4.49 2.85
C ALA A 460 -25.09 5.62 2.89
N VAL A 461 -25.17 6.37 1.80
CA VAL A 461 -26.15 7.45 1.66
C VAL A 461 -26.98 7.30 0.39
N ASP A 462 -28.18 7.83 0.41
CA ASP A 462 -28.98 8.00 -0.79
C ASP A 462 -28.38 9.07 -1.71
N ALA A 463 -28.12 8.74 -2.97
CA ALA A 463 -27.42 9.61 -3.91
C ALA A 463 -28.19 10.87 -4.28
N THR A 464 -29.52 10.86 -4.21
CA THR A 464 -30.37 12.02 -4.56
C THR A 464 -30.48 13.01 -3.41
N THR A 465 -30.54 12.49 -2.17
CA THR A 465 -30.85 13.31 -0.99
C THR A 465 -29.70 13.52 -0.01
N GLY A 466 -28.63 12.72 -0.14
CA GLY A 466 -27.51 12.70 0.79
C GLY A 466 -27.85 12.09 2.15
N LYS A 467 -29.05 11.57 2.38
CA LYS A 467 -29.45 11.02 3.67
C LYS A 467 -28.78 9.68 3.95
N GLU A 468 -28.33 9.53 5.21
CA GLU A 468 -27.76 8.28 5.72
C GLU A 468 -28.76 7.14 5.59
N LYS A 469 -28.29 6.02 5.03
CA LYS A 469 -29.01 4.73 5.05
C LYS A 469 -28.49 3.85 6.18
N TRP A 470 -27.17 3.75 6.30
CA TRP A 470 -26.48 3.03 7.36
C TRP A 470 -25.01 3.44 7.44
N VAL A 471 -24.39 3.18 8.59
CA VAL A 471 -22.97 3.32 8.82
C VAL A 471 -22.43 2.10 9.55
N TYR A 472 -21.24 1.62 9.15
CA TYR A 472 -20.54 0.51 9.79
C TYR A 472 -19.10 0.89 10.12
N GLN A 473 -18.74 0.86 11.40
CA GLN A 473 -17.37 1.14 11.84
C GLN A 473 -16.48 -0.09 11.73
N THR A 474 -15.28 0.10 11.18
CA THR A 474 -14.24 -0.93 11.11
C THR A 474 -13.19 -0.78 12.20
N VAL A 475 -13.10 0.39 12.82
CA VAL A 475 -12.25 0.68 13.98
C VAL A 475 -13.01 1.60 14.92
N HIS A 476 -13.13 1.22 16.18
CA HIS A 476 -13.71 2.08 17.23
C HIS A 476 -12.66 3.04 17.78
N ASN A 477 -12.99 4.33 17.90
CA ASN A 477 -12.11 5.37 18.45
C ASN A 477 -10.69 5.27 17.86
N ASP A 478 -10.58 5.35 16.54
CA ASP A 478 -9.33 5.19 15.82
C ASP A 478 -8.24 6.15 16.30
N LEU A 479 -7.13 5.62 16.81
CA LEU A 479 -5.93 6.34 17.24
C LEU A 479 -4.67 5.90 16.45
N TRP A 480 -4.86 5.19 15.35
CA TRP A 480 -3.79 4.59 14.54
C TRP A 480 -3.73 5.15 13.14
N ASP A 481 -4.66 6.04 12.77
CA ASP A 481 -4.86 6.48 11.40
C ASP A 481 -5.22 5.27 10.49
N PHE A 482 -6.17 4.44 10.98
CA PHE A 482 -6.67 3.24 10.28
C PHE A 482 -7.94 3.53 9.48
N ASP A 483 -7.94 4.63 8.75
CA ASP A 483 -8.98 4.96 7.78
C ASP A 483 -9.38 3.80 6.90
N ILE A 484 -10.54 3.89 6.26
CA ILE A 484 -10.84 3.08 5.08
C ILE A 484 -10.26 3.78 3.85
N PRO A 485 -9.18 3.22 3.26
CA PRO A 485 -8.37 3.97 2.32
C PRO A 485 -8.72 3.70 0.86
N MET A 486 -9.71 2.84 0.57
CA MET A 486 -9.93 2.31 -0.77
C MET A 486 -11.37 2.45 -1.24
N GLN A 487 -11.54 2.41 -2.56
CA GLN A 487 -12.86 2.28 -3.17
C GLN A 487 -13.52 0.98 -2.72
N PRO A 488 -14.72 1.02 -2.13
CA PRO A 488 -15.48 -0.19 -1.81
C PRO A 488 -15.83 -0.98 -3.09
N GLY A 489 -15.56 -2.29 -3.09
CA GLY A 489 -15.95 -3.16 -4.23
C GLY A 489 -17.35 -3.69 -4.06
N LEU A 490 -18.21 -3.50 -5.05
CA LEU A 490 -19.57 -4.07 -5.04
C LEU A 490 -19.59 -5.42 -5.72
N ILE A 491 -20.00 -6.44 -4.99
CA ILE A 491 -20.06 -7.83 -5.47
C ILE A 491 -21.40 -8.48 -5.13
N ASN A 492 -21.69 -9.61 -5.73
CA ASN A 492 -22.66 -10.56 -5.22
C ASN A 492 -21.93 -11.60 -4.39
N PHE A 493 -22.36 -11.78 -3.15
CA PHE A 493 -21.74 -12.67 -2.18
C PHE A 493 -22.65 -13.85 -1.85
N LYS A 494 -22.11 -15.05 -1.95
CA LYS A 494 -22.84 -16.27 -1.59
C LYS A 494 -22.65 -16.55 -0.11
N THR A 495 -23.71 -16.46 0.65
CA THR A 495 -23.74 -16.78 2.08
C THR A 495 -23.67 -18.29 2.33
N SER A 496 -23.39 -18.69 3.56
CA SER A 496 -23.23 -20.11 3.93
C SER A 496 -24.46 -20.98 3.69
N ASP A 497 -25.65 -20.38 3.63
CA ASP A 497 -26.92 -21.05 3.28
C ASP A 497 -27.15 -21.17 1.76
N GLY A 498 -26.19 -20.68 0.96
CA GLY A 498 -26.28 -20.72 -0.50
C GLY A 498 -27.00 -19.54 -1.14
N THR A 499 -27.53 -18.59 -0.37
CA THR A 499 -28.24 -17.41 -0.88
C THR A 499 -27.21 -16.39 -1.41
N GLU A 500 -27.48 -15.83 -2.59
CA GLU A 500 -26.71 -14.68 -3.08
C GLU A 500 -27.25 -13.37 -2.51
N LYS A 501 -26.37 -12.56 -1.95
CA LYS A 501 -26.70 -11.22 -1.44
C LYS A 501 -25.82 -10.14 -2.07
N PRO A 502 -26.39 -8.98 -2.39
CA PRO A 502 -25.59 -7.84 -2.80
C PRO A 502 -24.72 -7.39 -1.62
N ALA A 503 -23.40 -7.34 -1.85
CA ALA A 503 -22.43 -7.06 -0.81
C ALA A 503 -21.48 -5.91 -1.18
N VAL A 504 -21.00 -5.20 -0.15
CA VAL A 504 -19.87 -4.28 -0.20
C VAL A 504 -18.67 -5.01 0.40
N VAL A 505 -17.61 -5.16 -0.36
CA VAL A 505 -16.32 -5.65 0.15
C VAL A 505 -15.33 -4.50 0.27
N VAL A 506 -14.67 -4.41 1.42
CA VAL A 506 -13.69 -3.35 1.66
C VAL A 506 -12.52 -3.87 2.48
N GLY A 507 -11.31 -3.51 2.05
CA GLY A 507 -10.10 -3.70 2.83
C GLY A 507 -9.75 -2.43 3.61
N THR A 508 -9.04 -2.60 4.70
CA THR A 508 -8.71 -1.51 5.63
C THR A 508 -7.20 -1.35 5.82
N LYS A 509 -6.75 -0.19 6.28
CA LYS A 509 -5.35 0.02 6.69
C LYS A 509 -4.92 -0.98 7.77
N ALA A 510 -5.84 -1.42 8.63
CA ALA A 510 -5.61 -2.46 9.65
C ALA A 510 -5.40 -3.87 9.06
N GLY A 511 -5.41 -4.03 7.74
CA GLY A 511 -5.22 -5.32 7.08
C GLY A 511 -6.42 -6.25 7.15
N GLN A 512 -7.59 -5.74 7.48
CA GLN A 512 -8.83 -6.51 7.59
C GLN A 512 -9.72 -6.30 6.37
N ILE A 513 -10.45 -7.32 5.99
CA ILE A 513 -11.45 -7.28 4.91
C ILE A 513 -12.83 -7.48 5.52
N TYR A 514 -13.75 -6.58 5.26
CA TYR A 514 -15.15 -6.67 5.66
C TYR A 514 -16.03 -6.93 4.44
N VAL A 515 -17.02 -7.78 4.60
CA VAL A 515 -18.05 -8.06 3.60
C VAL A 515 -19.40 -7.72 4.24
N LEU A 516 -20.01 -6.63 3.77
CA LEU A 516 -21.23 -6.08 4.36
C LEU A 516 -22.40 -6.21 3.37
N ASP A 517 -23.58 -6.48 3.88
CA ASP A 517 -24.83 -6.42 3.12
C ASP A 517 -25.08 -4.98 2.63
N ARG A 518 -25.27 -4.78 1.34
CA ARG A 518 -25.45 -3.45 0.73
C ARG A 518 -26.70 -2.71 1.25
N LEU A 519 -27.74 -3.44 1.61
CA LEU A 519 -29.00 -2.85 2.06
C LEU A 519 -28.92 -2.38 3.52
N THR A 520 -28.25 -3.17 4.36
CA THR A 520 -28.36 -3.03 5.82
C THR A 520 -27.05 -2.63 6.50
N GLY A 521 -25.91 -2.75 5.81
CA GLY A 521 -24.59 -2.56 6.41
C GLY A 521 -24.17 -3.66 7.39
N GLN A 522 -24.96 -4.71 7.55
CA GLN A 522 -24.63 -5.80 8.47
C GLN A 522 -23.55 -6.71 7.88
N PRO A 523 -22.60 -7.21 8.68
CA PRO A 523 -21.58 -8.15 8.20
C PRO A 523 -22.21 -9.44 7.67
N LEU A 524 -21.78 -9.86 6.47
CA LEU A 524 -22.12 -11.15 5.87
C LEU A 524 -21.11 -12.23 6.20
N THR A 525 -19.93 -11.85 6.71
CA THR A 525 -18.91 -12.75 7.23
C THR A 525 -18.70 -12.48 8.72
N LYS A 526 -18.17 -13.45 9.44
CA LYS A 526 -18.05 -13.36 10.91
C LYS A 526 -17.14 -12.22 11.34
N VAL A 527 -17.65 -11.36 12.21
CA VAL A 527 -16.90 -10.29 12.89
C VAL A 527 -17.02 -10.51 14.40
N GLU A 528 -15.91 -10.38 15.13
CA GLU A 528 -15.85 -10.50 16.59
C GLU A 528 -15.28 -9.23 17.21
N ASN A 529 -15.78 -8.85 18.39
CA ASN A 529 -15.17 -7.79 19.17
C ASN A 529 -14.02 -8.39 20.02
N VAL A 530 -12.80 -7.88 19.78
CA VAL A 530 -11.61 -8.30 20.54
C VAL A 530 -11.22 -7.24 21.56
N SER A 531 -10.80 -7.69 22.75
CA SER A 531 -10.32 -6.78 23.79
C SER A 531 -8.97 -6.18 23.43
N VAL A 532 -8.80 -4.88 23.69
CA VAL A 532 -7.56 -4.14 23.42
C VAL A 532 -7.16 -3.32 24.64
N LYS A 533 -5.88 -2.93 24.73
CA LYS A 533 -5.33 -2.15 25.85
C LYS A 533 -5.22 -0.68 25.46
N GLY A 534 -5.53 0.21 26.39
CA GLY A 534 -5.27 1.64 26.24
C GLY A 534 -3.77 1.98 26.27
N GLY A 535 -3.41 3.19 25.82
CA GLY A 535 -2.04 3.71 25.80
C GLY A 535 -1.58 4.44 27.05
N GLY A 536 -2.44 4.58 28.08
CA GLY A 536 -2.12 5.24 29.35
C GLY A 536 -2.06 6.76 29.31
N ILE A 537 -2.59 7.38 28.28
CA ILE A 537 -2.68 8.85 28.17
C ILE A 537 -3.87 9.36 28.99
N PRO A 538 -3.67 10.28 29.95
CA PRO A 538 -4.76 10.85 30.73
C PRO A 538 -5.79 11.58 29.86
N GLY A 539 -7.07 11.29 30.08
CA GLY A 539 -8.18 11.93 29.37
C GLY A 539 -8.40 11.43 27.93
N GLU A 540 -7.59 10.51 27.42
CA GLU A 540 -7.78 9.90 26.10
C GLU A 540 -9.01 9.00 26.06
N GLN A 541 -9.73 9.05 24.94
CA GLN A 541 -10.94 8.24 24.72
C GLN A 541 -10.56 6.91 24.03
N TYR A 542 -10.29 5.89 24.85
CA TYR A 542 -10.01 4.55 24.33
C TYR A 542 -11.29 3.74 24.12
N SER A 543 -11.38 3.01 23.02
CA SER A 543 -12.26 1.85 22.97
C SER A 543 -11.48 0.62 23.40
N TYR A 544 -11.96 -0.07 24.43
CA TYR A 544 -11.34 -1.31 24.94
C TYR A 544 -11.77 -2.57 24.17
N THR A 545 -12.54 -2.40 23.11
CA THR A 545 -12.91 -3.45 22.16
C THR A 545 -12.82 -2.93 20.73
N GLN A 546 -12.36 -3.81 19.84
CA GLN A 546 -12.25 -3.49 18.42
C GLN A 546 -12.90 -4.58 17.58
N PRO A 547 -13.62 -4.22 16.49
CA PRO A 547 -14.16 -5.21 15.56
C PRO A 547 -13.01 -5.90 14.82
N ARG A 548 -13.08 -7.22 14.73
CA ARG A 548 -12.14 -8.04 14.00
C ARG A 548 -12.88 -8.95 13.03
N SER A 549 -12.58 -8.79 11.74
CA SER A 549 -13.13 -9.65 10.68
C SER A 549 -12.44 -11.02 10.72
N VAL A 550 -13.01 -11.96 11.46
CA VAL A 550 -12.45 -13.31 11.58
C VAL A 550 -12.97 -14.28 10.51
N GLY A 551 -14.04 -13.89 9.82
CA GLY A 551 -14.58 -14.64 8.68
C GLY A 551 -13.86 -14.40 7.36
N MET A 552 -12.88 -13.48 7.34
CA MET A 552 -12.03 -13.18 6.18
C MET A 552 -10.55 -13.24 6.58
N PRO A 553 -9.63 -13.53 5.64
CA PRO A 553 -8.20 -13.49 5.95
C PRO A 553 -7.71 -12.07 6.23
N GLN A 554 -6.71 -11.95 7.09
CA GLN A 554 -5.96 -10.72 7.27
C GLN A 554 -4.88 -10.58 6.20
N ILE A 555 -4.77 -9.41 5.61
CA ILE A 555 -3.84 -9.11 4.53
C ILE A 555 -2.89 -7.99 4.97
N GLY A 556 -1.58 -8.23 4.84
CA GLY A 556 -0.56 -7.24 5.21
C GLY A 556 -0.41 -7.00 6.72
N ALA A 557 -1.08 -7.80 7.55
CA ALA A 557 -1.06 -7.69 9.01
C ALA A 557 -0.74 -9.03 9.66
N GLN A 558 0.06 -8.99 10.72
CA GLN A 558 0.37 -10.13 11.59
C GLN A 558 0.72 -9.62 12.98
N THR A 559 0.65 -10.48 13.99
CA THR A 559 1.18 -10.16 15.32
C THR A 559 2.67 -10.47 15.35
N LEU A 560 3.49 -9.43 15.52
CA LEU A 560 4.94 -9.55 15.53
C LEU A 560 5.45 -10.09 16.88
N LYS A 561 6.54 -10.84 16.82
CA LYS A 561 7.35 -11.30 17.94
C LYS A 561 8.80 -10.88 17.74
N GLU A 562 9.63 -10.95 18.77
CA GLU A 562 11.06 -10.67 18.65
C GLU A 562 11.73 -11.55 17.58
N SER A 563 11.33 -12.82 17.48
CA SER A 563 11.85 -13.75 16.47
C SER A 563 11.50 -13.37 15.03
N ASP A 564 10.46 -12.55 14.82
CA ASP A 564 10.10 -12.05 13.48
C ASP A 564 11.01 -10.89 13.03
N MET A 565 11.82 -10.34 13.93
CA MET A 565 12.75 -9.27 13.59
C MET A 565 13.83 -9.78 12.65
N TRP A 566 14.02 -9.00 11.60
CA TRP A 566 14.86 -9.33 10.46
C TRP A 566 15.82 -8.19 10.12
N GLY A 567 16.82 -8.50 9.38
CA GLY A 567 17.75 -7.58 8.75
C GLY A 567 18.44 -8.28 7.59
N ALA A 568 19.04 -7.55 6.67
CA ALA A 568 19.83 -8.13 5.59
C ALA A 568 21.09 -8.84 6.13
N THR A 569 21.53 -8.46 7.32
CA THR A 569 22.68 -9.02 8.05
C THR A 569 22.30 -9.29 9.50
N PRO A 570 23.06 -10.14 10.23
CA PRO A 570 22.79 -10.33 11.66
C PRO A 570 23.07 -9.09 12.51
N PHE A 571 23.78 -8.09 11.97
CA PHE A 571 24.05 -6.82 12.66
C PHE A 571 22.78 -5.96 12.73
N ASP A 572 22.20 -5.64 11.57
CA ASP A 572 20.95 -4.87 11.52
C ASP A 572 19.77 -5.65 12.10
N GLN A 573 19.75 -6.99 11.99
CA GLN A 573 18.80 -7.81 12.71
C GLN A 573 18.87 -7.63 14.24
N LEU A 574 20.07 -7.62 14.83
CA LEU A 574 20.23 -7.37 16.26
C LEU A 574 19.71 -5.99 16.66
N VAL A 575 19.97 -4.97 15.86
CA VAL A 575 19.44 -3.62 16.10
C VAL A 575 17.92 -3.61 16.03
N CYS A 576 17.31 -4.28 15.03
CA CYS A 576 15.86 -4.42 14.93
C CYS A 576 15.24 -5.14 16.14
N ARG A 577 15.88 -6.20 16.68
CA ARG A 577 15.44 -6.89 17.91
C ARG A 577 15.49 -5.98 19.13
N ILE A 578 16.58 -5.25 19.30
CA ILE A 578 16.73 -4.28 20.40
C ILE A 578 15.65 -3.20 20.27
N SER A 579 15.48 -2.63 19.10
CA SER A 579 14.45 -1.60 18.83
C SER A 579 13.03 -2.13 19.12
N PHE A 580 12.69 -3.32 18.65
CA PHE A 580 11.40 -3.96 18.93
C PHE A 580 11.16 -4.14 20.43
N LYS A 581 12.16 -4.68 21.16
CA LYS A 581 12.05 -4.93 22.61
C LYS A 581 12.04 -3.64 23.43
N SER A 582 12.54 -2.52 22.90
CA SER A 582 12.49 -1.22 23.56
C SER A 582 11.19 -0.46 23.35
N MET A 583 10.33 -0.91 22.44
CA MET A 583 9.03 -0.32 22.16
C MET A 583 7.90 -1.12 22.80
N ARG A 584 6.81 -0.43 23.14
CA ARG A 584 5.58 -1.10 23.56
C ARG A 584 4.86 -1.66 22.33
N TYR A 585 4.55 -2.96 22.36
CA TYR A 585 3.78 -3.63 21.33
C TYR A 585 2.82 -4.66 21.95
N ASN A 586 1.53 -4.48 21.69
CA ASN A 586 0.46 -5.34 22.19
C ASN A 586 -0.39 -5.92 21.04
N GLY A 587 0.20 -6.02 19.84
CA GLY A 587 -0.49 -6.44 18.61
C GLY A 587 -1.04 -5.27 17.80
N LEU A 588 -1.99 -5.56 16.90
CA LEU A 588 -2.52 -4.64 15.88
C LEU A 588 -2.97 -3.29 16.44
N TYR A 589 -3.68 -3.30 17.57
CA TYR A 589 -4.24 -2.10 18.19
C TYR A 589 -3.39 -1.62 19.38
N THR A 590 -2.07 -1.52 19.20
CA THR A 590 -1.18 -0.90 20.19
C THR A 590 -1.40 0.59 20.21
N ALA A 591 -2.14 1.10 21.20
CA ALA A 591 -2.49 2.51 21.29
C ALA A 591 -1.25 3.41 21.45
N PRO A 592 -1.24 4.63 20.88
CA PRO A 592 -0.18 5.62 21.12
C PRO A 592 0.00 5.93 22.62
N GLY A 593 1.21 6.29 23.00
CA GLY A 593 1.55 6.65 24.39
C GLY A 593 2.70 7.65 24.44
N THR A 594 3.08 8.07 25.66
CA THR A 594 4.30 8.89 25.85
C THR A 594 5.59 8.07 25.74
N ASP A 595 5.48 6.75 25.82
CA ASP A 595 6.51 5.80 25.43
C ASP A 595 6.45 5.56 23.92
N VAL A 596 7.56 5.06 23.37
CA VAL A 596 7.57 4.67 21.95
C VAL A 596 6.72 3.41 21.79
N SER A 597 5.73 3.47 20.92
CA SER A 597 4.86 2.34 20.58
C SER A 597 5.00 1.94 19.11
N LEU A 598 4.84 0.66 18.81
CA LEU A 598 4.88 0.11 17.46
C LEU A 598 3.47 -0.22 16.99
N SER A 599 3.13 0.21 15.79
CA SER A 599 1.96 -0.21 15.02
C SER A 599 2.38 -1.10 13.86
N PHE A 600 1.75 -2.27 13.69
CA PHE A 600 1.97 -3.14 12.53
C PHE A 600 0.65 -3.78 12.08
N PRO A 601 0.20 -3.49 10.85
CA PRO A 601 0.76 -2.49 9.92
C PRO A 601 0.74 -1.09 10.50
N GLY A 602 1.56 -0.18 9.94
CA GLY A 602 1.55 1.22 10.31
C GLY A 602 0.41 2.00 9.63
N SER A 603 0.37 3.32 9.76
CA SER A 603 -0.69 4.18 9.19
C SER A 603 -0.70 4.25 7.64
N LEU A 604 0.35 3.79 6.96
CA LEU A 604 0.29 3.53 5.52
C LEU A 604 -0.58 2.31 5.20
N GLY A 605 -0.83 1.48 6.21
CA GLY A 605 -1.76 0.37 6.19
C GLY A 605 -1.19 -0.92 5.60
N GLY A 606 -1.90 -2.02 5.83
CA GLY A 606 -1.74 -3.28 5.11
C GLY A 606 -2.27 -3.13 3.68
N MET A 607 -3.43 -2.50 3.51
CA MET A 607 -4.04 -2.16 2.21
C MET A 607 -4.24 -0.66 2.11
N ASN A 608 -4.29 -0.12 0.87
CA ASN A 608 -4.42 1.32 0.65
C ASN A 608 -5.29 1.62 -0.59
N TRP A 609 -5.25 2.85 -1.12
CA TRP A 609 -6.13 3.38 -2.16
C TRP A 609 -6.10 2.61 -3.51
N GLY A 610 -5.14 1.72 -3.73
CA GLY A 610 -5.12 0.83 -4.89
C GLY A 610 -6.38 -0.01 -5.06
N SER A 611 -7.11 -0.24 -3.98
CA SER A 611 -8.39 -0.91 -3.95
C SER A 611 -8.32 -2.42 -4.27
N ILE A 612 -9.47 -3.06 -4.26
CA ILE A 612 -9.64 -4.47 -4.59
C ILE A 612 -10.07 -4.57 -6.04
N SER A 613 -9.52 -5.51 -6.81
CA SER A 613 -10.14 -5.95 -8.06
C SER A 613 -10.93 -7.23 -7.83
N THR A 614 -12.03 -7.37 -8.53
CA THR A 614 -12.97 -8.51 -8.39
C THR A 614 -12.94 -9.37 -9.65
N ASP A 615 -13.18 -10.64 -9.51
CA ASP A 615 -13.46 -11.55 -10.62
C ASP A 615 -14.83 -12.19 -10.36
N PRO A 616 -15.90 -11.66 -10.95
CA PRO A 616 -17.24 -12.17 -10.73
C PRO A 616 -17.47 -13.56 -11.34
N VAL A 617 -16.64 -13.97 -12.30
CA VAL A 617 -16.73 -15.27 -12.97
C VAL A 617 -16.24 -16.41 -12.07
N ASN A 618 -15.08 -16.19 -11.41
CA ASN A 618 -14.47 -17.17 -10.53
C ASN A 618 -14.78 -16.92 -9.04
N HIS A 619 -15.50 -15.83 -8.72
CA HIS A 619 -15.78 -15.37 -7.36
C HIS A 619 -14.50 -15.08 -6.56
N TYR A 620 -13.49 -14.49 -7.20
CA TYR A 620 -12.26 -14.08 -6.55
C TYR A 620 -12.21 -12.57 -6.33
N ILE A 621 -11.50 -12.17 -5.29
CA ILE A 621 -10.99 -10.81 -5.16
C ILE A 621 -9.48 -10.85 -5.13
N PHE A 622 -8.86 -9.82 -5.73
CA PHE A 622 -7.42 -9.64 -5.73
C PHE A 622 -7.06 -8.37 -4.99
N VAL A 623 -6.08 -8.47 -4.12
CA VAL A 623 -5.64 -7.35 -3.30
C VAL A 623 -4.13 -7.39 -3.11
N ASN A 624 -3.50 -6.23 -3.23
CA ASN A 624 -2.10 -6.04 -2.89
C ASN A 624 -1.95 -5.42 -1.50
N ASP A 625 -0.83 -5.71 -0.86
CA ASP A 625 -0.55 -5.23 0.49
C ASP A 625 0.81 -4.54 0.63
N MET A 626 0.94 -3.84 1.76
CA MET A 626 2.19 -3.30 2.27
C MET A 626 2.41 -3.81 3.69
N ARG A 627 3.64 -4.26 3.97
CA ARG A 627 4.03 -4.79 5.28
C ARG A 627 5.11 -3.90 5.87
N LEU A 628 4.71 -2.75 6.39
CA LEU A 628 5.60 -1.78 7.01
C LEU A 628 5.11 -1.44 8.41
N GLY A 629 5.97 -1.64 9.41
CA GLY A 629 5.73 -1.14 10.76
C GLY A 629 5.98 0.37 10.86
N LEU A 630 5.31 0.99 11.81
CA LEU A 630 5.46 2.39 12.17
C LEU A 630 5.64 2.50 13.68
N TRP A 631 6.69 3.16 14.13
CA TRP A 631 6.79 3.56 15.51
C TRP A 631 6.25 4.98 15.71
N GLN A 632 5.68 5.25 16.87
CA GLN A 632 5.14 6.56 17.21
C GLN A 632 5.26 6.84 18.71
N GLN A 633 5.36 8.12 19.05
CA GLN A 633 5.46 8.60 20.40
C GLN A 633 4.73 9.92 20.55
N LEU A 634 3.90 10.05 21.58
CA LEU A 634 3.31 11.31 21.99
C LEU A 634 4.29 12.05 22.92
N ILE A 635 4.66 13.25 22.53
CA ILE A 635 5.58 14.11 23.28
C ILE A 635 4.76 15.29 23.81
N LYS A 636 4.89 15.62 25.10
CA LYS A 636 4.19 16.76 25.67
C LYS A 636 4.45 18.00 24.81
N ALA A 637 3.37 18.67 24.42
CA ALA A 637 3.45 19.82 23.53
C ALA A 637 4.21 20.96 24.20
N ASP A 638 5.11 21.61 23.43
CA ASP A 638 5.67 22.90 23.77
C ASP A 638 4.78 23.99 23.16
N PRO A 639 4.09 24.82 23.94
CA PRO A 639 3.24 25.88 23.42
C PRO A 639 3.98 26.85 22.48
N LYS A 640 5.29 27.04 22.68
CA LYS A 640 6.11 27.90 21.81
C LYS A 640 6.41 27.26 20.47
N ALA A 641 6.61 25.94 20.43
CA ALA A 641 6.84 25.20 19.19
C ALA A 641 5.59 25.08 18.31
N GLN A 642 4.38 25.19 18.90
CA GLN A 642 3.12 25.13 18.17
C GLN A 642 2.79 26.38 17.35
N THR A 643 3.51 27.48 17.52
CA THR A 643 3.22 28.76 16.84
C THR A 643 3.79 28.88 15.44
N GLY A 644 4.71 27.99 15.05
CA GLY A 644 5.42 28.02 13.75
C GLY A 644 5.19 26.81 12.88
N VAL A 645 3.97 26.22 12.87
CA VAL A 645 3.70 25.02 12.09
C VAL A 645 3.88 25.26 10.59
N ASN A 646 4.95 24.70 10.03
CA ASN A 646 5.10 24.63 8.59
C ASN A 646 4.17 23.52 8.06
N THR A 647 2.99 23.93 7.57
CA THR A 647 1.95 23.03 7.05
C THR A 647 2.31 22.41 5.71
N GLY A 648 3.40 22.81 5.07
CA GLY A 648 3.89 22.32 3.78
C GLY A 648 5.10 21.39 3.85
N GLY A 649 5.56 20.99 5.04
CA GLY A 649 6.76 20.17 5.19
C GLY A 649 6.60 18.69 4.81
N GLU A 650 7.69 17.95 4.88
CA GLU A 650 7.74 16.50 4.58
C GLU A 650 6.71 15.70 5.38
N ALA A 651 6.43 16.07 6.61
CA ALA A 651 5.45 15.41 7.47
C ALA A 651 4.03 15.45 6.88
N VAL A 652 3.61 16.55 6.26
CA VAL A 652 2.29 16.67 5.61
C VAL A 652 2.21 15.80 4.35
N ASN A 653 3.30 15.69 3.59
CA ASN A 653 3.37 14.92 2.37
C ASN A 653 3.52 13.42 2.61
N THR A 654 4.33 13.03 3.59
CA THR A 654 4.69 11.62 3.87
C THR A 654 3.97 11.04 5.07
N GLY A 655 3.42 11.88 5.96
CA GLY A 655 2.87 11.47 7.26
C GLY A 655 3.92 11.03 8.28
N MET A 656 5.20 11.32 8.04
CA MET A 656 6.34 10.92 8.89
C MET A 656 7.02 12.14 9.53
N GLY A 657 7.72 11.92 10.63
CA GLY A 657 8.44 12.96 11.36
C GLY A 657 7.66 13.51 12.55
N ALA A 658 8.12 14.66 13.05
CA ALA A 658 7.50 15.36 14.16
C ALA A 658 6.38 16.29 13.67
N VAL A 659 5.17 16.12 14.21
CA VAL A 659 3.99 16.94 13.88
C VAL A 659 3.43 17.53 15.18
N PRO A 660 3.21 18.86 15.25
CA PRO A 660 2.91 19.53 16.52
C PRO A 660 1.50 19.27 17.05
N MET A 661 0.52 18.85 16.27
CA MET A 661 -0.89 18.66 16.66
C MET A 661 -1.43 19.90 17.43
N LYS A 662 -1.39 21.06 16.79
CA LYS A 662 -1.78 22.35 17.40
C LYS A 662 -3.15 22.24 18.07
N GLY A 663 -3.26 22.68 19.32
CA GLY A 663 -4.49 22.59 20.13
C GLY A 663 -4.59 21.30 20.96
N ALA A 664 -3.82 20.27 20.67
CA ALA A 664 -3.69 19.10 21.54
C ALA A 664 -2.60 19.30 22.61
N PRO A 665 -2.68 18.58 23.75
CA PRO A 665 -1.64 18.65 24.78
C PRO A 665 -0.35 17.91 24.42
N TYR A 666 -0.32 17.26 23.26
CA TYR A 666 0.80 16.48 22.74
C TYR A 666 1.13 16.88 21.31
N SER A 667 2.40 16.71 20.95
CA SER A 667 2.89 16.56 19.58
C SER A 667 3.12 15.07 19.32
N VAL A 668 3.10 14.64 18.06
CA VAL A 668 3.44 13.27 17.70
C VAL A 668 4.76 13.24 16.93
N ASN A 669 5.62 12.27 17.26
CA ASN A 669 6.77 11.90 16.44
C ASN A 669 6.57 10.47 15.96
N LYS A 670 6.59 10.26 14.65
CA LYS A 670 6.36 8.94 14.04
C LYS A 670 7.26 8.71 12.83
N ASN A 671 7.71 7.48 12.65
CA ASN A 671 8.48 7.09 11.47
C ASN A 671 8.36 5.59 11.21
N ARG A 672 8.82 5.17 10.04
CA ARG A 672 8.84 3.76 9.65
C ARG A 672 9.78 2.96 10.55
N PHE A 673 9.36 1.73 10.87
CA PHE A 673 10.18 0.80 11.65
C PHE A 673 11.18 0.10 10.74
N MET A 674 12.34 0.72 10.58
CA MET A 674 13.41 0.32 9.65
C MET A 674 14.71 0.03 10.41
N SER A 675 15.52 -0.84 9.83
CA SER A 675 16.90 -1.06 10.26
C SER A 675 17.79 0.16 9.92
N PRO A 676 19.00 0.24 10.48
CA PRO A 676 19.96 1.28 10.12
C PRO A 676 20.34 1.30 8.62
N LEU A 677 20.11 0.20 7.91
CA LEU A 677 20.32 0.10 6.46
C LEU A 677 19.14 0.65 5.64
N GLY A 678 18.06 1.12 6.30
CA GLY A 678 16.84 1.58 5.62
C GLY A 678 15.98 0.44 5.07
N ILE A 679 16.05 -0.74 5.69
CA ILE A 679 15.28 -1.93 5.32
C ILE A 679 14.24 -2.19 6.41
N PRO A 680 13.02 -2.66 6.09
CA PRO A 680 12.04 -3.00 7.12
C PRO A 680 12.57 -4.03 8.13
N CYS A 681 12.25 -3.83 9.41
CA CYS A 681 12.72 -4.69 10.50
C CYS A 681 12.00 -6.05 10.61
N GLN A 682 10.99 -6.31 9.79
CA GLN A 682 10.39 -7.64 9.64
C GLN A 682 10.90 -8.34 8.38
N ALA A 683 10.78 -9.67 8.35
CA ALA A 683 11.21 -10.47 7.21
C ALA A 683 10.36 -10.20 5.95
N PRO A 684 10.93 -10.33 4.74
CA PRO A 684 10.16 -10.37 3.50
C PRO A 684 9.08 -11.47 3.51
N PRO A 685 8.01 -11.30 2.71
CA PRO A 685 7.80 -10.26 1.71
C PRO A 685 7.34 -8.93 2.33
N PHE A 686 7.79 -7.80 1.75
CA PHE A 686 7.38 -6.45 2.17
C PHE A 686 6.12 -5.95 1.46
N GLY A 687 5.65 -6.69 0.49
CA GLY A 687 4.39 -6.50 -0.22
C GLY A 687 4.06 -7.74 -1.03
N THR A 688 2.77 -8.07 -1.08
CA THR A 688 2.27 -9.25 -1.79
C THR A 688 1.06 -8.91 -2.65
N LEU A 689 0.75 -9.81 -3.56
CA LEU A 689 -0.53 -9.90 -4.25
C LEU A 689 -1.22 -11.18 -3.79
N SER A 690 -2.49 -11.08 -3.43
CA SER A 690 -3.29 -12.21 -2.93
C SER A 690 -4.55 -12.39 -3.76
N ALA A 691 -4.93 -13.63 -4.04
CA ALA A 691 -6.27 -13.99 -4.47
C ALA A 691 -7.03 -14.63 -3.31
N ILE A 692 -8.25 -14.18 -3.10
CA ILE A 692 -9.15 -14.71 -2.07
C ILE A 692 -10.42 -15.22 -2.76
N ASP A 693 -10.74 -16.47 -2.51
CA ASP A 693 -11.99 -17.07 -2.97
C ASP A 693 -13.14 -16.64 -2.04
N MET A 694 -14.11 -15.94 -2.59
CA MET A 694 -15.25 -15.39 -1.86
C MET A 694 -16.29 -16.46 -1.47
N ASN A 695 -16.23 -17.66 -2.06
CA ASN A 695 -17.08 -18.78 -1.65
C ASN A 695 -16.53 -19.48 -0.39
N THR A 696 -15.20 -19.56 -0.26
CA THR A 696 -14.55 -20.24 0.87
C THR A 696 -13.98 -19.27 1.90
N GLN A 697 -13.86 -17.98 1.59
CA GLN A 697 -13.24 -16.91 2.37
C GLN A 697 -11.78 -17.23 2.72
N LYS A 698 -11.08 -17.93 1.82
CA LYS A 698 -9.65 -18.32 2.02
C LYS A 698 -8.76 -17.72 0.94
N ILE A 699 -7.52 -17.50 1.30
CA ILE A 699 -6.47 -17.17 0.34
C ILE A 699 -6.23 -18.40 -0.53
N VAL A 700 -6.35 -18.24 -1.84
CA VAL A 700 -6.09 -19.26 -2.86
C VAL A 700 -4.59 -19.33 -3.14
N TRP A 701 -3.99 -18.16 -3.29
CA TRP A 701 -2.55 -17.97 -3.44
C TRP A 701 -2.15 -16.57 -2.96
N GLN A 702 -0.91 -16.46 -2.51
CA GLN A 702 -0.31 -15.18 -2.14
C GLN A 702 1.16 -15.20 -2.57
N VAL A 703 1.56 -14.23 -3.38
CA VAL A 703 2.90 -14.15 -3.97
C VAL A 703 3.58 -12.82 -3.67
N PRO A 704 4.92 -12.78 -3.50
CA PRO A 704 5.64 -11.53 -3.37
C PRO A 704 5.62 -10.76 -4.70
N VAL A 705 5.42 -9.43 -4.65
CA VAL A 705 5.40 -8.58 -5.84
C VAL A 705 6.50 -7.54 -5.75
N GLY A 706 7.43 -7.56 -6.70
CA GLY A 706 8.53 -6.61 -6.78
C GLY A 706 9.86 -7.13 -6.23
N THR A 707 10.92 -6.50 -6.70
CA THR A 707 12.32 -6.86 -6.44
C THR A 707 13.13 -5.65 -5.97
N VAL A 708 14.34 -5.88 -5.47
CA VAL A 708 15.29 -4.82 -5.07
C VAL A 708 16.13 -4.28 -6.24
N GLN A 709 15.72 -4.52 -7.48
CA GLN A 709 16.50 -4.11 -8.66
C GLN A 709 16.80 -2.60 -8.69
N ASP A 710 15.81 -1.77 -8.34
CA ASP A 710 15.89 -0.31 -8.40
C ASP A 710 15.85 0.37 -7.04
N THR A 711 16.01 -0.41 -5.99
CA THR A 711 16.12 0.07 -4.60
C THR A 711 17.00 -0.86 -3.78
N GLY A 712 17.25 -0.53 -2.53
CA GLY A 712 18.05 -1.35 -1.62
C GLY A 712 18.55 -0.55 -0.41
N PRO A 713 19.52 -1.10 0.34
CA PRO A 713 20.11 -0.44 1.48
C PRO A 713 20.55 0.99 1.15
N PHE A 714 20.24 1.94 2.03
CA PHE A 714 20.54 3.38 1.84
C PHE A 714 19.98 3.97 0.54
N GLY A 715 18.94 3.37 -0.07
CA GLY A 715 18.40 3.81 -1.36
C GLY A 715 19.26 3.44 -2.57
N ILE A 716 20.32 2.66 -2.40
CA ILE A 716 21.21 2.24 -3.48
C ILE A 716 20.52 1.18 -4.35
N LYS A 717 20.42 1.43 -5.65
CA LYS A 717 19.85 0.46 -6.60
C LYS A 717 20.73 -0.80 -6.67
N MET A 718 20.20 -1.91 -6.17
CA MET A 718 20.94 -3.18 -6.07
C MET A 718 21.25 -3.83 -7.43
N LYS A 719 20.47 -3.50 -8.46
CA LYS A 719 20.53 -4.13 -9.81
C LYS A 719 20.28 -5.65 -9.80
N MET A 720 19.82 -6.19 -8.68
CA MET A 720 19.52 -7.62 -8.49
C MET A 720 18.01 -7.84 -8.44
N LYS A 721 17.53 -8.84 -9.17
CA LYS A 721 16.10 -9.21 -9.25
C LYS A 721 15.70 -10.18 -8.13
N MET A 722 16.02 -9.84 -6.87
CA MET A 722 15.58 -10.64 -5.72
C MET A 722 14.12 -10.34 -5.40
N PRO A 723 13.22 -11.34 -5.44
CA PRO A 723 11.77 -11.17 -5.25
C PRO A 723 11.41 -11.11 -3.76
N VAL A 724 11.84 -10.05 -3.10
CA VAL A 724 11.53 -9.83 -1.67
C VAL A 724 10.13 -9.27 -1.43
N GLY A 725 9.37 -9.00 -2.51
CA GLY A 725 8.15 -8.22 -2.42
C GLY A 725 8.44 -6.76 -2.03
N MET A 726 7.73 -5.83 -2.65
CA MET A 726 7.91 -4.40 -2.37
C MET A 726 6.58 -3.78 -1.98
N PRO A 727 6.57 -2.84 -1.03
CA PRO A 727 5.36 -2.09 -0.72
C PRO A 727 4.79 -1.45 -1.98
N THR A 728 3.50 -1.65 -2.24
CA THR A 728 2.81 -1.09 -3.40
C THR A 728 1.51 -0.44 -3.01
N LEU A 729 1.26 0.76 -3.57
CA LEU A 729 0.04 1.53 -3.38
C LEU A 729 -0.90 1.45 -4.59
N GLY A 730 -0.34 1.23 -5.79
CA GLY A 730 -1.11 1.13 -7.03
C GLY A 730 -2.07 -0.07 -7.03
N GLY A 731 -3.16 0.08 -7.76
CA GLY A 731 -4.20 -0.95 -7.83
C GLY A 731 -3.90 -2.08 -8.80
N THR A 732 -4.73 -3.10 -8.72
CA THR A 732 -4.76 -4.21 -9.66
C THR A 732 -5.85 -4.02 -10.72
N LEU A 733 -5.71 -4.72 -11.84
CA LEU A 733 -6.73 -4.92 -12.86
C LEU A 733 -6.91 -6.41 -13.08
N ALA A 734 -8.12 -6.93 -12.91
CA ALA A 734 -8.47 -8.30 -13.27
C ALA A 734 -9.19 -8.33 -14.64
N THR A 735 -8.92 -9.38 -15.44
CA THR A 735 -9.57 -9.55 -16.75
C THR A 735 -10.19 -10.93 -16.88
N GLN A 736 -11.23 -11.05 -17.69
CA GLN A 736 -11.85 -12.37 -18.00
C GLN A 736 -10.90 -13.26 -18.81
N GLY A 737 -9.80 -12.70 -19.38
CA GLY A 737 -8.70 -13.48 -19.94
C GLY A 737 -7.87 -14.27 -18.93
N GLY A 738 -8.27 -14.28 -17.65
CA GLY A 738 -7.60 -15.01 -16.59
C GLY A 738 -6.31 -14.36 -16.12
N LEU A 739 -6.23 -13.03 -16.17
CA LEU A 739 -5.02 -12.27 -15.82
C LEU A 739 -5.30 -11.22 -14.74
N VAL A 740 -4.31 -10.99 -13.88
CA VAL A 740 -4.28 -9.88 -12.94
C VAL A 740 -3.04 -9.04 -13.23
N PHE A 741 -3.24 -7.75 -13.56
CA PHE A 741 -2.16 -6.81 -13.81
C PHE A 741 -1.90 -5.93 -12.61
N ILE A 742 -0.61 -5.60 -12.36
CA ILE A 742 -0.17 -4.68 -11.30
C ILE A 742 1.15 -4.02 -11.70
N ALA A 743 1.34 -2.73 -11.34
CA ALA A 743 2.54 -1.96 -11.68
C ALA A 743 3.11 -1.12 -10.52
N GLY A 744 2.50 -1.12 -9.35
CA GLY A 744 2.83 -0.18 -8.25
C GLY A 744 4.13 -0.44 -7.50
N THR A 745 5.09 -1.21 -8.02
CA THR A 745 6.34 -1.58 -7.34
C THR A 745 7.53 -0.69 -7.71
N GLN A 746 8.52 -0.62 -6.82
CA GLN A 746 9.71 0.22 -7.00
C GLN A 746 10.72 -0.32 -8.04
N ASP A 747 10.50 -1.50 -8.59
CA ASP A 747 11.37 -2.12 -9.60
C ASP A 747 10.89 -1.89 -11.05
N TYR A 748 9.97 -0.96 -11.25
CA TYR A 748 9.53 -0.43 -12.53
C TYR A 748 9.02 -1.48 -13.53
N TYR A 749 8.24 -2.46 -13.07
CA TYR A 749 7.61 -3.44 -13.95
C TYR A 749 6.08 -3.34 -13.91
N LEU A 750 5.46 -3.37 -15.08
CA LEU A 750 4.08 -3.84 -15.24
C LEU A 750 4.14 -5.36 -15.30
N ARG A 751 3.38 -6.04 -14.43
CA ARG A 751 3.33 -7.51 -14.35
C ARG A 751 1.93 -8.02 -14.63
N ALA A 752 1.86 -9.23 -15.20
CA ALA A 752 0.63 -10.00 -15.29
C ALA A 752 0.83 -11.34 -14.57
N PHE A 753 -0.14 -11.65 -13.73
CA PHE A 753 -0.24 -12.93 -13.02
C PHE A 753 -1.42 -13.72 -13.55
N ASP A 754 -1.29 -15.04 -13.65
CA ASP A 754 -2.42 -15.92 -13.84
C ASP A 754 -3.36 -15.80 -12.64
N SER A 755 -4.61 -15.42 -12.86
CA SER A 755 -5.59 -15.14 -11.81
C SER A 755 -5.94 -16.38 -10.97
N SER A 756 -5.82 -17.57 -11.56
CA SER A 756 -6.12 -18.83 -10.90
C SER A 756 -4.99 -19.33 -10.00
N THR A 757 -3.73 -19.16 -10.44
CA THR A 757 -2.56 -19.80 -9.80
C THR A 757 -1.61 -18.84 -9.11
N GLY A 758 -1.67 -17.54 -9.41
CA GLY A 758 -0.71 -16.55 -8.91
C GLY A 758 0.65 -16.57 -9.60
N LYS A 759 0.84 -17.40 -10.62
CA LYS A 759 2.09 -17.45 -11.38
C LYS A 759 2.30 -16.17 -12.18
N GLU A 760 3.47 -15.51 -12.06
CA GLU A 760 3.85 -14.43 -12.97
C GLU A 760 4.03 -14.98 -14.38
N VAL A 761 3.14 -14.61 -15.30
CA VAL A 761 3.13 -15.13 -16.69
C VAL A 761 3.69 -14.13 -17.69
N TRP A 762 3.81 -12.86 -17.32
CA TRP A 762 4.39 -11.83 -18.16
C TRP A 762 4.81 -10.61 -17.33
N LYS A 763 5.81 -9.89 -17.82
CA LYS A 763 6.19 -8.55 -17.32
C LYS A 763 6.87 -7.71 -18.38
N ALA A 764 6.65 -6.40 -18.33
CA ALA A 764 7.33 -5.40 -19.12
C ALA A 764 8.03 -4.37 -18.24
N ARG A 765 9.25 -4.01 -18.63
CA ARG A 765 10.00 -2.94 -17.97
C ARG A 765 9.43 -1.59 -18.37
N LEU A 766 9.05 -0.77 -17.39
CA LEU A 766 8.66 0.62 -17.59
C LEU A 766 9.91 1.53 -17.55
N PRO A 767 9.86 2.71 -18.18
CA PRO A 767 10.98 3.66 -18.13
C PRO A 767 11.27 4.16 -16.71
N VAL A 768 10.22 4.39 -15.93
CA VAL A 768 10.22 4.71 -14.51
C VAL A 768 9.13 3.91 -13.81
N GLY A 769 9.08 3.92 -12.49
CA GLY A 769 8.02 3.23 -11.75
C GLY A 769 6.63 3.83 -12.00
N SER A 770 5.60 3.14 -11.50
CA SER A 770 4.21 3.58 -11.54
C SER A 770 3.61 3.54 -10.14
N GLN A 771 2.59 4.38 -9.92
CA GLN A 771 1.66 4.28 -8.79
C GLN A 771 0.21 4.17 -9.29
N GLY A 772 -0.02 4.39 -10.59
CA GLY A 772 -1.34 4.33 -11.22
C GLY A 772 -1.92 2.91 -11.25
N GLY A 773 -3.23 2.82 -11.38
CA GLY A 773 -3.92 1.57 -11.66
C GLY A 773 -3.87 1.25 -13.16
N PRO A 774 -3.49 0.02 -13.57
CA PRO A 774 -3.66 -0.39 -14.96
C PRO A 774 -5.15 -0.45 -15.32
N MET A 775 -5.45 -0.20 -16.59
CA MET A 775 -6.79 -0.37 -17.15
C MET A 775 -6.73 -1.13 -18.47
N SER A 776 -7.88 -1.64 -18.93
CA SER A 776 -8.01 -2.32 -20.22
C SER A 776 -9.27 -1.89 -20.94
N TYR A 777 -9.17 -1.75 -22.23
CA TYR A 777 -10.29 -1.39 -23.11
C TYR A 777 -10.16 -2.05 -24.50
N ILE A 778 -11.26 -2.04 -25.23
CA ILE A 778 -11.28 -2.43 -26.64
C ILE A 778 -11.50 -1.18 -27.51
N SER A 779 -10.66 -1.00 -28.51
CA SER A 779 -10.85 0.11 -29.45
C SER A 779 -12.08 -0.12 -30.32
N PRO A 780 -13.00 0.84 -30.40
CA PRO A 780 -14.14 0.73 -31.31
C PRO A 780 -13.76 0.79 -32.79
N LYS A 781 -12.57 1.38 -33.13
CA LYS A 781 -12.09 1.50 -34.51
C LYS A 781 -11.44 0.22 -35.02
N THR A 782 -10.60 -0.39 -34.20
CA THR A 782 -9.77 -1.55 -34.62
C THR A 782 -10.26 -2.86 -34.01
N GLY A 783 -11.11 -2.83 -33.00
CA GLY A 783 -11.57 -4.01 -32.25
C GLY A 783 -10.46 -4.68 -31.42
N ARG A 784 -9.30 -4.01 -31.24
CA ARG A 784 -8.16 -4.53 -30.46
C ARG A 784 -8.32 -4.21 -29.00
N GLN A 785 -7.92 -5.17 -28.17
CA GLN A 785 -7.81 -4.94 -26.72
C GLN A 785 -6.44 -4.34 -26.40
N TYR A 786 -6.46 -3.34 -25.51
CA TYR A 786 -5.27 -2.68 -24.98
C TYR A 786 -5.21 -2.83 -23.46
N ILE A 787 -3.99 -2.92 -22.93
CA ILE A 787 -3.68 -2.71 -21.51
C ILE A 787 -2.93 -1.38 -21.42
N LEU A 788 -3.39 -0.48 -20.57
CA LEU A 788 -2.83 0.86 -20.44
C LEU A 788 -2.35 1.12 -19.02
N ILE A 789 -1.21 1.80 -18.89
CA ILE A 789 -0.60 2.21 -17.62
C ILE A 789 0.06 3.58 -17.73
N SER A 790 -0.06 4.39 -16.68
CA SER A 790 0.79 5.57 -16.51
C SER A 790 2.06 5.23 -15.74
N ALA A 791 3.17 5.83 -16.08
CA ALA A 791 4.45 5.65 -15.43
C ALA A 791 5.09 7.02 -15.16
N GLY A 792 4.72 7.61 -14.03
CA GLY A 792 5.22 8.89 -13.54
C GLY A 792 6.33 8.78 -12.50
N GLY A 793 6.59 7.60 -11.98
CA GLY A 793 7.57 7.31 -10.94
C GLY A 793 6.97 6.56 -9.74
N ALA A 794 7.71 5.61 -9.20
CA ALA A 794 7.33 4.93 -7.96
C ALA A 794 7.50 5.86 -6.76
N ARG A 795 6.66 5.68 -5.74
CA ARG A 795 6.79 6.43 -4.49
C ARG A 795 8.18 6.21 -3.88
N GLN A 796 8.80 7.29 -3.43
CA GLN A 796 10.17 7.29 -2.86
C GLN A 796 11.30 6.94 -3.83
N SER A 797 11.01 6.77 -5.12
CA SER A 797 12.05 6.74 -6.15
C SER A 797 12.39 8.16 -6.59
N PRO A 798 13.68 8.48 -6.84
CA PRO A 798 14.05 9.75 -7.43
C PRO A 798 13.70 9.83 -8.93
N ASP A 799 13.48 8.68 -9.57
CA ASP A 799 13.22 8.61 -11.00
C ASP A 799 11.75 9.02 -11.27
N ARG A 800 11.59 10.04 -12.10
CA ARG A 800 10.29 10.60 -12.50
C ARG A 800 10.16 10.59 -14.01
N GLY A 801 8.93 10.55 -14.50
CA GLY A 801 8.58 10.57 -15.91
C GLY A 801 7.15 11.02 -16.12
N ASP A 802 6.75 11.06 -17.36
CA ASP A 802 5.45 11.54 -17.81
C ASP A 802 4.80 10.57 -18.83
N TYR A 803 5.13 9.30 -18.69
CA TYR A 803 4.75 8.28 -19.67
C TYR A 803 3.34 7.76 -19.44
N VAL A 804 2.61 7.56 -20.55
CA VAL A 804 1.40 6.74 -20.65
C VAL A 804 1.64 5.72 -21.74
N ILE A 805 1.55 4.43 -21.41
CA ILE A 805 1.96 3.33 -22.30
C ILE A 805 0.79 2.37 -22.48
N ALA A 806 0.42 2.12 -23.73
CA ALA A 806 -0.55 1.09 -24.10
C ALA A 806 0.16 -0.13 -24.71
N TYR A 807 -0.34 -1.29 -24.38
CA TYR A 807 0.15 -2.60 -24.86
C TYR A 807 -0.96 -3.31 -25.63
N SER A 808 -0.61 -3.98 -26.73
CA SER A 808 -1.48 -4.88 -27.50
C SER A 808 -0.72 -6.14 -27.90
N LEU A 809 -1.42 -7.18 -28.36
CA LEU A 809 -0.78 -8.46 -28.68
C LEU A 809 0.25 -8.37 -29.81
N ASP A 810 0.01 -7.51 -30.80
CA ASP A 810 0.89 -7.35 -31.95
C ASP A 810 1.76 -6.08 -31.91
N GLY A 811 1.61 -5.28 -30.87
CA GLY A 811 2.34 -4.02 -30.74
C GLY A 811 1.92 -2.94 -31.74
N LYS A 812 0.66 -2.97 -32.21
CA LYS A 812 0.10 -2.02 -33.18
C LYS A 812 -1.08 -1.26 -32.62
#